data_d81628c64e574437daabfd775c9c5513
#
_entry.id   d81628c64e574437daabfd775c9c5513
#
_cell.length_a   1.000
_cell.length_b   1.000
_cell.length_c   1.000
_cell.angle_alpha   90.00
_cell.angle_beta   90.00
_cell.angle_gamma   90.00
#
_symmetry.space_group_name_H-M   'P 1'
#
loop_
_entity.id
_entity.type
_entity.pdbx_description
1 polymer ?
#
loop_
_entity_poly.entity_id
_entity_poly.type
_entity_poly.pdbx_seq_one_letter_code
_entity_poly.pdbx_strand_id
1 'polypeptide(L)'
;MLLVGLLAVLAISAGEFPEVTEKNQSGYFPMADANGTASICTDARDYPVVGITAGMLADDIERVTGHRPAVVHQLPKGAAIVAGTLGKSRWIDQLVKGQKIDVSSLRGKWESFLIISTEHYKYHTPLLAVIGSDRRGTAFGLTSLSEAIGVSPWYWWADVTPKHKSALYVEPGTFRQGEPSVQYRGIFINDERFGGWARWAEQTYDKATGKVGPKTYRRVFELLLRLKANYLWPAMHPGTQAFNDDPENALLANDYAIVMGSSHCEQMLRNNEGEWKSVNERAKKEGKKGLGDFNYITNRKTMQDYWETRVKTNGKYENTYTLGLRGIHDYPMEGANSTKERVALMQQAINDQRDMLRRNIRKPIEEIPQVLCTYEEVLDAYHNGLQIPDDVTLLWSDDKHGYCRNLSNPQEQQRRGGAGIYYHLSYHGDPASWIWLSPLAPSFISTELTKAYTFGARKIWVFNVGDIKPAEKEISFAMALAWDINRWQPANAHNFIRYWAEKTFGPMVAPHIADLMARYYRLQAGGKDAHVWFVDYTEQQVAERLREARSLATEAELLASRIPAELQDAYFELISYPVRGAAMLNEYQLLARRSMVSASRLDSLGAMADANRVKQLFNDLNEWTRHYNEDIQQGRWREFFNWQPYHWFRSDKIDPPIATPELLAQAAQAPQARILSVAEAITSHGLIIESEQDADIPLWMEALTPIRNFSKAPEDNVFCRITTDNDTFEASATPINNVWHAPYVGPMWSKVGTIHLKKGANHLKISDLKSDARIDHIFLGLWPPFHTEPRLRIAATGFRQTHDSKTGHIASVEGLGYTDGLLVQPFDTPSYQPSDAPYAEYALDIIESDSVIEIRTLPTLHVYEGRDARYAVQLGDAEPQVFSIHAGDFTAEWRWNVLRGYASRSIRIPSQAKGGQRLRIYLLDPGIVVQEIVVY
;
A
#
# COMPACT_ATOMS: atom_id res chain seq x y z
N MET A 1 -35.60 6.37 18.61
CA MET A 1 -34.98 6.82 17.34
C MET A 1 -33.92 5.83 16.87
N LEU A 2 -34.31 4.55 16.70
CA LEU A 2 -33.36 3.46 16.36
C LEU A 2 -33.87 2.63 15.17
N LEU A 3 -34.67 3.22 14.28
CA LEU A 3 -35.28 2.49 13.16
C LEU A 3 -35.12 3.16 11.78
N VAL A 4 -34.29 4.19 11.65
CA VAL A 4 -34.06 4.89 10.37
C VAL A 4 -32.70 4.53 9.74
N GLY A 5 -31.77 3.91 10.47
CA GLY A 5 -30.43 3.57 10.00
C GLY A 5 -30.29 2.28 9.17
N LEU A 6 -31.33 1.44 9.06
CA LEU A 6 -31.20 0.10 8.45
C LEU A 6 -31.71 0.00 7.02
N LEU A 7 -32.17 1.09 6.38
CA LEU A 7 -32.72 1.07 5.02
C LEU A 7 -31.81 1.70 3.94
N ALA A 8 -30.64 2.23 4.31
CA ALA A 8 -29.72 2.84 3.33
C ALA A 8 -28.69 1.86 2.76
N VAL A 9 -28.66 0.59 3.17
CA VAL A 9 -27.61 -0.39 2.78
C VAL A 9 -28.01 -1.24 1.57
N LEU A 10 -29.21 -1.11 1.01
CA LEU A 10 -29.71 -1.96 -0.08
C LEU A 10 -30.10 -1.23 -1.37
N ALA A 11 -29.56 -0.07 -1.62
CA ALA A 11 -29.60 0.50 -2.97
C ALA A 11 -28.28 0.19 -3.71
N ILE A 12 -27.93 -1.08 -3.87
CA ILE A 12 -27.13 -1.52 -5.02
C ILE A 12 -28.02 -1.22 -6.22
N SER A 13 -27.64 -0.22 -7.03
CA SER A 13 -28.43 0.17 -8.20
C SER A 13 -28.64 -1.06 -9.07
N ALA A 14 -29.87 -1.57 -9.13
CA ALA A 14 -30.28 -2.50 -10.15
C ALA A 14 -29.97 -1.83 -11.50
N GLY A 15 -28.94 -2.31 -12.25
CA GLY A 15 -28.65 -1.82 -13.59
C GLY A 15 -27.16 -1.57 -13.95
N GLU A 16 -26.20 -1.83 -13.07
CA GLU A 16 -24.77 -1.73 -13.47
C GLU A 16 -24.28 -2.93 -14.28
N PHE A 17 -24.75 -4.13 -13.96
CA PHE A 17 -24.41 -5.39 -14.64
C PHE A 17 -25.66 -6.22 -14.90
N PRO A 18 -25.71 -6.96 -16.03
CA PRO A 18 -26.77 -7.93 -16.24
C PRO A 18 -26.66 -9.10 -15.27
N GLU A 19 -27.77 -9.54 -14.74
CA GLU A 19 -27.85 -10.83 -14.05
C GLU A 19 -27.65 -11.97 -15.05
N VAL A 20 -26.88 -12.98 -14.67
CA VAL A 20 -26.69 -14.21 -15.45
C VAL A 20 -27.12 -15.42 -14.64
N THR A 21 -28.14 -16.11 -15.12
CA THR A 21 -28.77 -17.26 -14.46
C THR A 21 -28.64 -18.55 -15.28
N GLU A 22 -28.80 -19.71 -14.63
CA GLU A 22 -28.90 -21.02 -15.30
C GLU A 22 -30.34 -21.33 -15.76
N LYS A 23 -31.32 -20.53 -15.34
CA LYS A 23 -32.74 -20.74 -15.65
C LYS A 23 -33.14 -19.95 -16.89
N ASN A 24 -33.67 -20.61 -17.89
CA ASN A 24 -34.30 -19.97 -19.03
C ASN A 24 -35.55 -19.20 -18.59
N GLN A 25 -35.57 -17.90 -18.83
CA GLN A 25 -36.71 -17.01 -18.56
C GLN A 25 -37.06 -16.25 -19.86
N SER A 26 -38.33 -15.84 -19.95
CA SER A 26 -38.79 -15.12 -21.16
C SER A 26 -38.01 -13.82 -21.37
N GLY A 27 -37.47 -13.64 -22.57
CA GLY A 27 -36.70 -12.46 -22.94
C GLY A 27 -35.21 -12.50 -22.56
N TYR A 28 -34.74 -13.48 -21.80
CA TYR A 28 -33.34 -13.64 -21.49
C TYR A 28 -32.54 -14.06 -22.74
N PHE A 29 -31.35 -13.52 -22.88
CA PHE A 29 -30.44 -13.88 -23.98
C PHE A 29 -29.74 -15.23 -23.70
N PRO A 30 -29.87 -16.26 -24.56
CA PRO A 30 -29.21 -17.54 -24.37
C PRO A 30 -27.75 -17.44 -24.78
N MET A 31 -26.86 -17.29 -23.81
CA MET A 31 -25.41 -17.23 -24.05
C MET A 31 -24.82 -18.62 -24.27
N ALA A 32 -25.26 -19.60 -23.46
CA ALA A 32 -24.91 -21.01 -23.59
C ALA A 32 -25.99 -21.90 -22.97
N ASP A 33 -26.39 -22.99 -23.62
CA ASP A 33 -27.31 -23.99 -23.10
C ASP A 33 -27.09 -25.37 -23.78
N ALA A 34 -27.98 -26.30 -23.53
CA ALA A 34 -27.93 -27.66 -24.11
C ALA A 34 -27.94 -27.67 -25.65
N ASN A 35 -28.39 -26.60 -26.31
CA ASN A 35 -28.41 -26.47 -27.77
C ASN A 35 -27.10 -25.89 -28.35
N GLY A 36 -26.19 -25.42 -27.50
CA GLY A 36 -24.90 -24.87 -27.88
C GLY A 36 -24.63 -23.48 -27.26
N THR A 37 -23.69 -22.78 -27.88
CA THR A 37 -23.24 -21.42 -27.45
C THR A 37 -23.56 -20.37 -28.50
N ALA A 38 -23.97 -19.17 -28.07
CA ALA A 38 -24.06 -18.03 -28.96
C ALA A 38 -22.65 -17.60 -29.44
N SER A 39 -22.49 -17.41 -30.77
CA SER A 39 -21.21 -16.95 -31.31
C SER A 39 -20.87 -15.52 -30.82
N ILE A 40 -19.58 -15.23 -30.67
CA ILE A 40 -19.10 -13.87 -30.36
C ILE A 40 -18.66 -13.21 -31.67
N CYS A 41 -19.35 -12.17 -32.11
CA CYS A 41 -19.10 -11.47 -33.36
C CYS A 41 -18.36 -10.15 -33.12
N THR A 42 -17.18 -9.99 -33.73
CA THR A 42 -16.40 -8.76 -33.76
C THR A 42 -16.15 -8.33 -35.20
N ASP A 43 -15.89 -7.04 -35.46
CA ASP A 43 -15.44 -6.60 -36.80
C ASP A 43 -13.91 -6.74 -36.88
N ALA A 44 -13.40 -7.46 -37.89
CA ALA A 44 -11.96 -7.60 -38.13
C ALA A 44 -11.21 -6.24 -38.33
N ARG A 45 -11.93 -5.16 -38.57
CA ARG A 45 -11.37 -3.80 -38.70
C ARG A 45 -11.34 -3.03 -37.38
N ASP A 46 -11.94 -3.57 -36.34
CA ASP A 46 -11.90 -2.97 -35.00
C ASP A 46 -10.48 -3.11 -34.41
N TYR A 47 -10.25 -2.55 -33.22
CA TYR A 47 -8.96 -2.60 -32.59
C TYR A 47 -8.59 -4.04 -32.10
N PRO A 48 -7.30 -4.39 -32.07
CA PRO A 48 -6.87 -5.74 -31.65
C PRO A 48 -7.41 -6.17 -30.29
N VAL A 49 -7.48 -5.25 -29.31
CA VAL A 49 -8.00 -5.55 -27.96
C VAL A 49 -9.43 -6.10 -28.00
N VAL A 50 -10.25 -5.69 -28.95
CA VAL A 50 -11.64 -6.20 -29.08
C VAL A 50 -11.66 -7.68 -29.44
N GLY A 51 -10.79 -8.10 -30.37
CA GLY A 51 -10.62 -9.51 -30.70
C GLY A 51 -10.01 -10.32 -29.56
N ILE A 52 -9.01 -9.76 -28.87
CA ILE A 52 -8.37 -10.37 -27.71
C ILE A 52 -9.40 -10.63 -26.60
N THR A 53 -10.16 -9.61 -26.22
CA THR A 53 -11.15 -9.74 -25.13
C THR A 53 -12.36 -10.58 -25.53
N ALA A 54 -12.74 -10.63 -26.79
CA ALA A 54 -13.72 -11.59 -27.31
C ALA A 54 -13.21 -13.04 -27.17
N GLY A 55 -11.93 -13.28 -27.46
CA GLY A 55 -11.27 -14.56 -27.20
C GLY A 55 -11.24 -14.92 -25.71
N MET A 56 -10.92 -13.96 -24.84
CA MET A 56 -10.95 -14.14 -23.38
C MET A 56 -12.36 -14.54 -22.91
N LEU A 57 -13.42 -13.86 -23.37
CA LEU A 57 -14.81 -14.21 -23.03
C LEU A 57 -15.19 -15.62 -23.53
N ALA A 58 -14.73 -16.01 -24.73
CA ALA A 58 -14.95 -17.38 -25.24
C ALA A 58 -14.31 -18.44 -24.36
N ASP A 59 -13.05 -18.21 -23.93
CA ASP A 59 -12.34 -19.08 -22.99
C ASP A 59 -13.05 -19.12 -21.62
N ASP A 60 -13.61 -17.99 -21.16
CA ASP A 60 -14.31 -17.90 -19.89
C ASP A 60 -15.66 -18.64 -19.92
N ILE A 61 -16.40 -18.53 -21.01
CA ILE A 61 -17.63 -19.33 -21.21
C ILE A 61 -17.31 -20.83 -21.22
N GLU A 62 -16.22 -21.22 -21.87
CA GLU A 62 -15.74 -22.61 -21.86
C GLU A 62 -15.37 -23.08 -20.43
N ARG A 63 -14.66 -22.25 -19.64
CA ARG A 63 -14.32 -22.58 -18.24
C ARG A 63 -15.56 -22.82 -17.39
N VAL A 64 -16.60 -22.01 -17.61
CA VAL A 64 -17.84 -22.07 -16.83
C VAL A 64 -18.75 -23.21 -17.30
N THR A 65 -18.86 -23.46 -18.62
CA THR A 65 -19.86 -24.36 -19.18
C THR A 65 -19.31 -25.64 -19.81
N GLY A 66 -17.98 -25.69 -20.05
CA GLY A 66 -17.36 -26.76 -20.84
C GLY A 66 -17.49 -26.59 -22.36
N HIS A 67 -18.16 -25.53 -22.82
CA HIS A 67 -18.42 -25.30 -24.25
C HIS A 67 -17.87 -23.96 -24.71
N ARG A 68 -16.95 -23.95 -25.65
CA ARG A 68 -16.31 -22.76 -26.18
C ARG A 68 -17.08 -22.14 -27.34
N PRO A 69 -17.54 -20.85 -27.24
CA PRO A 69 -18.14 -20.14 -28.36
C PRO A 69 -17.17 -19.91 -29.52
N ALA A 70 -17.69 -19.91 -30.74
CA ALA A 70 -16.92 -19.46 -31.89
C ALA A 70 -16.80 -17.94 -31.91
N VAL A 71 -15.59 -17.42 -32.09
CA VAL A 71 -15.35 -16.00 -32.36
C VAL A 71 -15.35 -15.79 -33.86
N VAL A 72 -16.27 -14.97 -34.37
CA VAL A 72 -16.52 -14.78 -35.80
C VAL A 72 -16.46 -13.31 -36.19
N HIS A 73 -16.15 -13.02 -37.46
CA HIS A 73 -16.05 -11.67 -38.00
C HIS A 73 -17.20 -11.26 -38.93
N GLN A 74 -18.19 -12.17 -39.12
CA GLN A 74 -19.39 -11.89 -39.85
C GLN A 74 -20.58 -12.04 -38.92
N LEU A 75 -21.52 -11.07 -38.98
CA LEU A 75 -22.71 -11.10 -38.14
C LEU A 75 -23.54 -12.37 -38.47
N PRO A 76 -23.68 -13.30 -37.51
CA PRO A 76 -24.39 -14.56 -37.77
C PRO A 76 -25.91 -14.32 -37.86
N LYS A 77 -26.66 -15.26 -38.47
CA LYS A 77 -28.11 -15.19 -38.52
C LYS A 77 -28.81 -15.61 -37.20
N GLY A 78 -28.12 -16.41 -36.38
CA GLY A 78 -28.62 -16.92 -35.11
C GLY A 78 -28.27 -15.97 -33.92
N ALA A 79 -28.53 -16.46 -32.72
CA ALA A 79 -28.17 -15.74 -31.49
C ALA A 79 -26.67 -15.45 -31.41
N ALA A 80 -26.28 -14.24 -31.07
CA ALA A 80 -24.88 -13.83 -30.97
C ALA A 80 -24.65 -12.71 -29.96
N ILE A 81 -23.44 -12.71 -29.36
CA ILE A 81 -22.88 -11.56 -28.69
C ILE A 81 -22.18 -10.72 -29.76
N VAL A 82 -22.54 -9.46 -29.91
CA VAL A 82 -21.95 -8.58 -30.90
C VAL A 82 -21.20 -7.46 -30.19
N ALA A 83 -19.86 -7.51 -30.27
CA ALA A 83 -19.01 -6.54 -29.58
C ALA A 83 -18.25 -5.64 -30.55
N GLY A 84 -18.13 -4.38 -30.20
CA GLY A 84 -17.32 -3.44 -30.98
C GLY A 84 -17.35 -2.00 -30.53
N THR A 85 -16.42 -1.24 -31.11
CA THR A 85 -16.21 0.19 -30.83
C THR A 85 -17.10 1.04 -31.71
N LEU A 86 -17.82 1.99 -31.11
CA LEU A 86 -18.72 2.93 -31.80
C LEU A 86 -17.95 3.75 -32.85
N GLY A 87 -18.47 3.79 -34.08
CA GLY A 87 -17.84 4.46 -35.21
C GLY A 87 -16.62 3.74 -35.80
N LYS A 88 -16.26 2.56 -35.29
CA LYS A 88 -15.16 1.72 -35.82
C LYS A 88 -15.67 0.35 -36.29
N SER A 89 -16.57 -0.28 -35.54
CA SER A 89 -17.20 -1.54 -35.88
C SER A 89 -18.41 -1.33 -36.76
N ARG A 90 -18.37 -1.81 -38.02
CA ARG A 90 -19.52 -1.75 -38.93
C ARG A 90 -20.75 -2.49 -38.38
N TRP A 91 -20.53 -3.55 -37.61
CA TRP A 91 -21.65 -4.31 -37.05
C TRP A 91 -22.38 -3.54 -35.97
N ILE A 92 -21.65 -2.85 -35.11
CA ILE A 92 -22.22 -1.95 -34.09
C ILE A 92 -22.93 -0.78 -34.74
N ASP A 93 -22.31 -0.10 -35.73
CA ASP A 93 -22.93 1.04 -36.42
C ASP A 93 -24.24 0.64 -37.13
N GLN A 94 -24.28 -0.56 -37.75
CA GLN A 94 -25.49 -1.09 -38.37
C GLN A 94 -26.58 -1.43 -37.35
N LEU A 95 -26.22 -2.03 -36.20
CA LEU A 95 -27.18 -2.31 -35.10
C LEU A 95 -27.73 -1.03 -34.50
N VAL A 96 -26.88 -0.08 -34.19
CA VAL A 96 -27.28 1.23 -33.62
C VAL A 96 -28.28 1.92 -34.53
N LYS A 97 -28.01 1.95 -35.85
CA LYS A 97 -28.88 2.56 -36.85
C LYS A 97 -30.18 1.74 -37.03
N GLY A 98 -30.06 0.43 -37.17
CA GLY A 98 -31.18 -0.47 -37.50
C GLY A 98 -32.20 -0.63 -36.37
N GLN A 99 -31.71 -0.69 -35.13
CA GLN A 99 -32.50 -0.85 -33.90
C GLN A 99 -32.72 0.46 -33.14
N LYS A 100 -32.23 1.60 -33.67
CA LYS A 100 -32.34 2.93 -33.04
C LYS A 100 -31.81 2.95 -31.59
N ILE A 101 -30.71 2.22 -31.33
CA ILE A 101 -30.12 2.16 -30.01
C ILE A 101 -29.57 3.55 -29.62
N ASP A 102 -29.97 4.03 -28.44
CA ASP A 102 -29.46 5.28 -27.89
C ASP A 102 -28.01 5.10 -27.37
N VAL A 103 -27.05 5.69 -28.07
CA VAL A 103 -25.62 5.70 -27.73
C VAL A 103 -25.14 7.10 -27.33
N SER A 104 -26.06 8.02 -27.05
CA SER A 104 -25.71 9.41 -26.68
C SER A 104 -24.79 9.46 -25.46
N SER A 105 -24.98 8.55 -24.51
CA SER A 105 -24.19 8.41 -23.30
C SER A 105 -22.75 7.93 -23.52
N LEU A 106 -22.42 7.43 -24.72
CA LEU A 106 -21.06 6.97 -25.06
C LEU A 106 -20.29 8.01 -25.87
N ARG A 107 -20.97 8.91 -26.60
CA ARG A 107 -20.30 9.84 -27.52
C ARG A 107 -19.42 10.83 -26.77
N GLY A 108 -18.13 10.86 -27.14
CA GLY A 108 -17.14 11.74 -26.52
C GLY A 108 -16.73 11.35 -25.12
N LYS A 109 -17.13 10.16 -24.65
CA LYS A 109 -16.80 9.63 -23.35
C LYS A 109 -15.56 8.75 -23.38
N TRP A 110 -14.80 8.76 -22.29
CA TRP A 110 -13.63 7.94 -22.07
C TRP A 110 -14.04 6.60 -21.46
N GLU A 111 -13.64 5.49 -22.13
CA GLU A 111 -13.77 4.12 -21.61
C GLU A 111 -15.18 3.72 -21.09
N SER A 112 -16.21 4.27 -21.69
CA SER A 112 -17.60 3.95 -21.35
C SER A 112 -18.13 2.84 -22.24
N PHE A 113 -19.10 2.06 -21.74
CA PHE A 113 -19.72 1.01 -22.52
C PHE A 113 -21.19 0.79 -22.18
N LEU A 114 -21.90 0.17 -23.13
CA LEU A 114 -23.23 -0.37 -23.00
C LEU A 114 -23.23 -1.87 -23.22
N ILE A 115 -23.98 -2.61 -22.42
CA ILE A 115 -24.42 -3.99 -22.70
C ILE A 115 -25.92 -3.94 -22.86
N ILE A 116 -26.44 -4.33 -24.03
CA ILE A 116 -27.85 -4.21 -24.34
C ILE A 116 -28.41 -5.45 -25.06
N SER A 117 -29.52 -5.95 -24.56
CA SER A 117 -30.33 -6.97 -25.25
C SER A 117 -31.04 -6.35 -26.43
N THR A 118 -30.90 -6.91 -27.62
CA THR A 118 -31.48 -6.42 -28.88
C THR A 118 -31.76 -7.58 -29.83
N GLU A 119 -32.16 -7.28 -31.06
CA GLU A 119 -32.40 -8.28 -32.09
C GLU A 119 -31.58 -8.02 -33.35
N HIS A 120 -31.37 -9.07 -34.11
CA HIS A 120 -30.82 -8.94 -35.45
C HIS A 120 -31.80 -8.18 -36.36
N TYR A 121 -31.38 -7.07 -36.93
CA TYR A 121 -32.24 -6.15 -37.69
C TYR A 121 -32.93 -6.75 -38.93
N LYS A 122 -32.52 -7.95 -39.39
CA LYS A 122 -33.13 -8.67 -40.53
C LYS A 122 -33.80 -9.97 -40.14
N TYR A 123 -33.29 -10.70 -39.16
CA TYR A 123 -33.70 -12.05 -38.83
C TYR A 123 -34.51 -12.14 -37.54
N HIS A 124 -34.54 -11.03 -36.76
CA HIS A 124 -35.25 -10.94 -35.45
C HIS A 124 -34.77 -12.03 -34.46
N THR A 125 -33.53 -12.50 -34.60
CA THR A 125 -32.91 -13.39 -33.64
C THR A 125 -32.29 -12.62 -32.48
N PRO A 126 -32.25 -13.19 -31.24
CA PRO A 126 -31.71 -12.49 -30.07
C PRO A 126 -30.21 -12.15 -30.24
N LEU A 127 -29.88 -10.91 -29.92
CA LEU A 127 -28.50 -10.44 -29.85
C LEU A 127 -28.24 -9.77 -28.50
N LEU A 128 -27.01 -9.94 -27.99
CA LEU A 128 -26.46 -9.16 -26.87
C LEU A 128 -25.37 -8.26 -27.42
N ALA A 129 -25.62 -6.96 -27.49
CA ALA A 129 -24.65 -6.01 -28.01
C ALA A 129 -23.78 -5.43 -26.88
N VAL A 130 -22.45 -5.45 -27.08
CA VAL A 130 -21.45 -4.80 -26.21
C VAL A 130 -20.84 -3.65 -27.01
N ILE A 131 -21.19 -2.42 -26.67
CA ILE A 131 -20.85 -1.21 -27.40
C ILE A 131 -19.95 -0.34 -26.57
N GLY A 132 -18.68 -0.17 -26.95
CA GLY A 132 -17.74 0.73 -26.28
C GLY A 132 -17.69 2.11 -26.93
N SER A 133 -17.49 3.15 -26.14
CA SER A 133 -17.18 4.51 -26.61
C SER A 133 -15.84 4.58 -27.35
N ASP A 134 -14.91 3.75 -26.91
CA ASP A 134 -13.57 3.57 -27.46
C ASP A 134 -13.13 2.10 -27.34
N ARG A 135 -11.86 1.80 -27.73
CA ARG A 135 -11.32 0.45 -27.74
C ARG A 135 -11.34 -0.23 -26.34
N ARG A 136 -11.06 0.55 -25.29
CA ARG A 136 -11.04 0.05 -23.91
C ARG A 136 -12.43 -0.10 -23.33
N GLY A 137 -13.35 0.83 -23.64
CA GLY A 137 -14.75 0.65 -23.28
C GLY A 137 -15.33 -0.66 -23.80
N THR A 138 -15.04 -1.04 -25.06
CA THR A 138 -15.47 -2.33 -25.61
C THR A 138 -14.83 -3.51 -24.85
N ALA A 139 -13.53 -3.44 -24.59
CA ALA A 139 -12.82 -4.46 -23.83
C ALA A 139 -13.37 -4.64 -22.41
N PHE A 140 -13.65 -3.53 -21.71
CA PHE A 140 -14.24 -3.55 -20.36
C PHE A 140 -15.67 -4.07 -20.35
N GLY A 141 -16.45 -3.81 -21.39
CA GLY A 141 -17.78 -4.42 -21.55
C GLY A 141 -17.70 -5.94 -21.66
N LEU A 142 -16.75 -6.47 -22.47
CA LEU A 142 -16.54 -7.90 -22.61
C LEU A 142 -16.03 -8.56 -21.33
N THR A 143 -15.05 -7.95 -20.63
CA THR A 143 -14.55 -8.49 -19.35
C THR A 143 -15.59 -8.37 -18.23
N SER A 144 -16.53 -7.42 -18.32
CA SER A 144 -17.67 -7.32 -17.41
C SER A 144 -18.65 -8.48 -17.60
N LEU A 145 -18.84 -8.97 -18.83
CA LEU A 145 -19.62 -10.21 -19.06
C LEU A 145 -18.89 -11.43 -18.48
N SER A 146 -17.54 -11.49 -18.58
CA SER A 146 -16.76 -12.54 -17.93
C SER A 146 -16.97 -12.55 -16.41
N GLU A 147 -16.98 -11.38 -15.77
CA GLU A 147 -17.28 -11.25 -14.34
C GLU A 147 -18.73 -11.66 -14.03
N ALA A 148 -19.70 -11.26 -14.85
CA ALA A 148 -21.12 -11.58 -14.67
C ALA A 148 -21.41 -13.09 -14.74
N ILE A 149 -20.69 -13.84 -15.59
CA ILE A 149 -20.82 -15.30 -15.65
C ILE A 149 -20.11 -16.03 -14.50
N GLY A 150 -19.32 -15.30 -13.68
CA GLY A 150 -18.68 -15.83 -12.48
C GLY A 150 -17.18 -16.09 -12.62
N VAL A 151 -16.51 -15.52 -13.62
CA VAL A 151 -15.03 -15.62 -13.74
C VAL A 151 -14.38 -14.46 -13.05
N SER A 152 -13.65 -14.74 -11.98
CA SER A 152 -12.89 -13.76 -11.22
C SER A 152 -11.74 -13.16 -12.05
N PRO A 153 -11.40 -11.86 -11.90
CA PRO A 153 -10.14 -11.32 -12.42
C PRO A 153 -8.92 -12.13 -11.98
N TRP A 154 -8.98 -12.75 -10.83
CA TRP A 154 -7.92 -13.51 -10.18
C TRP A 154 -7.92 -15.02 -10.51
N TYR A 155 -8.73 -15.45 -11.49
CA TYR A 155 -8.86 -16.87 -11.83
C TYR A 155 -7.50 -17.54 -12.11
N TRP A 156 -6.55 -16.80 -12.65
CA TRP A 156 -5.21 -17.30 -12.96
C TRP A 156 -4.16 -16.93 -11.92
N TRP A 157 -4.20 -15.66 -11.40
CA TRP A 157 -3.21 -15.16 -10.47
C TRP A 157 -3.40 -15.64 -9.03
N ALA A 158 -4.58 -16.07 -8.66
CA ALA A 158 -4.90 -16.60 -7.33
C ALA A 158 -5.82 -17.82 -7.40
N ASP A 159 -5.74 -18.56 -8.51
CA ASP A 159 -6.38 -19.87 -8.70
C ASP A 159 -7.88 -19.93 -8.36
N VAL A 160 -8.59 -18.80 -8.53
CA VAL A 160 -10.03 -18.71 -8.30
C VAL A 160 -10.77 -19.44 -9.42
N THR A 161 -10.99 -20.72 -9.24
CA THR A 161 -11.70 -21.58 -10.20
C THR A 161 -13.17 -21.17 -10.30
N PRO A 162 -13.68 -20.82 -11.51
CA PRO A 162 -15.09 -20.47 -11.67
C PRO A 162 -15.97 -21.69 -11.47
N LYS A 163 -17.14 -21.47 -10.82
CA LYS A 163 -18.13 -22.51 -10.62
C LYS A 163 -18.70 -22.96 -11.96
N HIS A 164 -18.75 -24.29 -12.18
CA HIS A 164 -19.42 -24.86 -13.36
C HIS A 164 -20.92 -24.55 -13.36
N LYS A 165 -21.46 -24.16 -14.51
CA LYS A 165 -22.86 -23.90 -14.77
C LYS A 165 -23.33 -24.65 -16.02
N SER A 166 -24.49 -25.25 -15.95
CA SER A 166 -25.05 -26.02 -17.06
C SER A 166 -25.61 -25.16 -18.21
N ALA A 167 -25.93 -23.91 -17.92
CA ALA A 167 -26.42 -22.93 -18.88
C ALA A 167 -26.13 -21.50 -18.43
N LEU A 168 -26.14 -20.56 -19.37
CA LEU A 168 -25.96 -19.13 -19.13
C LEU A 168 -27.04 -18.35 -19.89
N TYR A 169 -27.93 -17.70 -19.16
CA TYR A 169 -28.95 -16.81 -19.68
C TYR A 169 -28.78 -15.41 -19.09
N VAL A 170 -28.63 -14.40 -19.95
CA VAL A 170 -28.41 -13.00 -19.57
C VAL A 170 -29.73 -12.27 -19.54
N GLU A 171 -30.03 -11.57 -18.45
CA GLU A 171 -31.26 -10.78 -18.31
C GLU A 171 -31.40 -9.72 -19.41
N PRO A 172 -32.63 -9.43 -19.86
CA PRO A 172 -32.85 -8.38 -20.83
C PRO A 172 -32.71 -7.01 -20.20
N GLY A 173 -32.11 -6.05 -20.91
CA GLY A 173 -31.99 -4.68 -20.43
C GLY A 173 -30.92 -3.89 -21.14
N THR A 174 -30.67 -2.70 -20.58
CA THR A 174 -29.57 -1.82 -20.97
C THR A 174 -28.73 -1.48 -19.74
N PHE A 175 -27.48 -1.93 -19.75
CA PHE A 175 -26.54 -1.77 -18.64
C PHE A 175 -25.42 -0.82 -19.10
N ARG A 176 -25.11 0.18 -18.28
CA ARG A 176 -24.13 1.23 -18.61
C ARG A 176 -23.07 1.33 -17.54
N GLN A 177 -21.83 1.49 -17.96
CA GLN A 177 -20.72 1.84 -17.07
C GLN A 177 -19.76 2.85 -17.70
N GLY A 178 -19.02 3.56 -16.86
CA GLY A 178 -18.10 4.64 -17.22
C GLY A 178 -18.85 5.94 -17.35
N GLU A 179 -18.20 7.02 -17.40
CA GLU A 179 -16.79 7.32 -17.55
C GLU A 179 -16.08 7.05 -16.21
N PRO A 180 -14.90 6.41 -16.18
CA PRO A 180 -14.22 6.14 -14.91
C PRO A 180 -13.82 7.44 -14.21
N SER A 181 -13.81 7.40 -12.87
CA SER A 181 -13.46 8.56 -12.04
C SER A 181 -12.01 9.01 -12.22
N VAL A 182 -11.11 8.10 -12.53
CA VAL A 182 -9.69 8.37 -12.77
C VAL A 182 -9.34 7.95 -14.19
N GLN A 183 -8.69 8.82 -14.96
CA GLN A 183 -8.43 8.59 -16.38
C GLN A 183 -7.44 7.46 -16.65
N TYR A 184 -6.26 7.49 -16.02
CA TYR A 184 -5.24 6.43 -16.11
C TYR A 184 -5.16 5.72 -14.76
N ARG A 185 -5.42 4.42 -14.75
CA ARG A 185 -5.50 3.57 -13.56
C ARG A 185 -4.66 2.33 -13.79
N GLY A 186 -3.70 2.10 -12.92
CA GLY A 186 -2.85 0.95 -13.14
C GLY A 186 -1.87 0.68 -12.01
N ILE A 187 -0.94 -0.21 -12.29
CA ILE A 187 0.03 -0.68 -11.32
C ILE A 187 1.46 -0.33 -11.72
N PHE A 188 2.32 -0.29 -10.74
CA PHE A 188 3.76 -0.35 -10.89
C PHE A 188 4.26 -1.68 -10.30
N ILE A 189 4.86 -2.51 -11.12
CA ILE A 189 5.51 -3.74 -10.67
C ILE A 189 6.91 -3.36 -10.22
N ASN A 190 7.03 -3.08 -8.94
CA ASN A 190 8.30 -2.72 -8.31
C ASN A 190 8.91 -3.98 -7.69
N ASP A 191 9.42 -4.84 -8.55
CA ASP A 191 9.87 -6.20 -8.27
C ASP A 191 11.24 -6.27 -7.56
N GLU A 192 11.48 -5.49 -6.58
CA GLU A 192 12.77 -5.23 -5.90
C GLU A 192 13.65 -6.48 -5.60
N ARG A 193 13.37 -7.62 -6.18
CA ARG A 193 13.98 -8.94 -5.92
C ARG A 193 13.91 -9.41 -4.47
N PHE A 194 13.18 -8.68 -3.65
CA PHE A 194 12.91 -9.01 -2.26
C PHE A 194 11.64 -9.85 -2.11
N GLY A 195 10.68 -9.64 -3.00
CA GLY A 195 9.64 -10.59 -3.31
C GLY A 195 10.20 -11.70 -4.20
N GLY A 196 9.40 -12.30 -5.02
CA GLY A 196 9.83 -13.38 -5.87
C GLY A 196 9.37 -13.26 -7.31
N TRP A 197 8.65 -12.18 -7.66
CA TRP A 197 7.99 -12.06 -8.95
C TRP A 197 8.93 -12.23 -10.15
N ALA A 198 10.04 -11.51 -10.18
CA ALA A 198 11.01 -11.63 -11.26
C ALA A 198 11.65 -13.02 -11.27
N ARG A 199 12.03 -13.53 -10.11
CA ARG A 199 12.65 -14.85 -9.97
C ARG A 199 11.70 -15.97 -10.38
N TRP A 200 10.44 -15.90 -9.94
CA TRP A 200 9.38 -16.79 -10.36
C TRP A 200 9.17 -16.74 -11.89
N ALA A 201 9.07 -15.54 -12.46
CA ALA A 201 8.89 -15.38 -13.91
C ALA A 201 10.04 -16.01 -14.71
N GLU A 202 11.29 -15.76 -14.30
CA GLU A 202 12.49 -16.22 -15.00
C GLU A 202 12.78 -17.71 -14.80
N GLN A 203 12.54 -18.24 -13.61
CA GLN A 203 12.99 -19.60 -13.24
C GLN A 203 11.87 -20.63 -13.21
N THR A 204 10.61 -20.19 -13.10
CA THR A 204 9.46 -21.08 -13.05
C THR A 204 8.52 -20.87 -14.22
N TYR A 205 7.91 -19.67 -14.35
CA TYR A 205 6.84 -19.45 -15.31
C TYR A 205 7.33 -19.35 -16.76
N ASP A 206 8.40 -18.65 -17.02
CA ASP A 206 9.01 -18.50 -18.36
C ASP A 206 10.47 -18.99 -18.39
N LYS A 207 10.70 -20.13 -17.73
CA LYS A 207 12.00 -20.77 -17.62
C LYS A 207 12.68 -20.99 -18.97
N ALA A 208 11.90 -21.21 -20.04
CA ALA A 208 12.44 -21.44 -21.36
C ALA A 208 13.19 -20.24 -21.93
N THR A 209 12.76 -19.03 -21.63
CA THR A 209 13.42 -17.78 -22.02
C THR A 209 14.36 -17.24 -20.94
N GLY A 210 14.12 -17.60 -19.67
CA GLY A 210 14.85 -17.09 -18.50
C GLY A 210 14.67 -15.57 -18.32
N LYS A 211 13.51 -15.02 -18.72
CA LYS A 211 13.25 -13.57 -18.74
C LYS A 211 11.84 -13.23 -18.29
N VAL A 212 11.68 -11.97 -17.83
CA VAL A 212 10.39 -11.32 -17.72
C VAL A 212 10.03 -10.73 -19.09
N GLY A 213 9.34 -11.51 -19.92
CA GLY A 213 9.08 -11.16 -21.32
C GLY A 213 7.58 -11.15 -21.67
N PRO A 214 7.27 -11.22 -22.98
CA PRO A 214 5.90 -11.13 -23.52
C PRO A 214 4.93 -12.13 -22.90
N LYS A 215 5.38 -13.34 -22.55
CA LYS A 215 4.55 -14.37 -21.93
C LYS A 215 4.05 -13.92 -20.55
N THR A 216 4.92 -13.32 -19.75
CA THR A 216 4.60 -12.81 -18.41
C THR A 216 3.73 -11.57 -18.50
N TYR A 217 4.11 -10.58 -19.35
CA TYR A 217 3.33 -9.35 -19.51
C TYR A 217 1.94 -9.59 -20.09
N ARG A 218 1.75 -10.63 -20.91
CA ARG A 218 0.41 -11.03 -21.37
C ARG A 218 -0.54 -11.31 -20.20
N ARG A 219 -0.06 -12.02 -19.17
CA ARG A 219 -0.85 -12.29 -17.96
C ARG A 219 -1.12 -11.04 -17.13
N VAL A 220 -0.16 -10.13 -17.09
CA VAL A 220 -0.34 -8.82 -16.44
C VAL A 220 -1.39 -7.99 -17.17
N PHE A 221 -1.29 -7.87 -18.48
CA PHE A 221 -2.25 -7.09 -19.29
C PHE A 221 -3.66 -7.67 -19.24
N GLU A 222 -3.78 -8.99 -19.27
CA GLU A 222 -5.07 -9.66 -19.07
C GLU A 222 -5.69 -9.30 -17.71
N LEU A 223 -4.90 -9.37 -16.62
CA LEU A 223 -5.36 -8.98 -15.28
C LEU A 223 -5.81 -7.52 -15.24
N LEU A 224 -5.03 -6.61 -15.82
CA LEU A 224 -5.37 -5.19 -15.87
C LEU A 224 -6.70 -4.94 -16.58
N LEU A 225 -6.94 -5.57 -17.74
CA LEU A 225 -8.22 -5.44 -18.45
C LEU A 225 -9.40 -5.98 -17.63
N ARG A 226 -9.23 -7.10 -16.92
CA ARG A 226 -10.27 -7.68 -16.05
C ARG A 226 -10.58 -6.78 -14.85
N LEU A 227 -9.60 -6.04 -14.35
CA LEU A 227 -9.76 -5.05 -13.28
C LEU A 227 -10.18 -3.66 -13.80
N LYS A 228 -10.48 -3.51 -15.09
CA LYS A 228 -10.77 -2.23 -15.75
C LYS A 228 -9.65 -1.19 -15.58
N ALA A 229 -8.41 -1.66 -15.45
CA ALA A 229 -7.21 -0.85 -15.48
C ALA A 229 -6.69 -0.67 -16.91
N ASN A 230 -5.93 0.40 -17.14
CA ASN A 230 -5.45 0.76 -18.48
C ASN A 230 -3.99 1.22 -18.48
N TYR A 231 -3.27 1.14 -17.35
CA TYR A 231 -1.96 1.78 -17.18
C TYR A 231 -0.96 0.83 -16.51
N LEU A 232 0.30 0.87 -16.94
CA LEU A 232 1.38 0.09 -16.35
C LEU A 232 2.69 0.85 -16.33
N TRP A 233 3.36 0.86 -15.16
CA TRP A 233 4.79 1.02 -15.02
C TRP A 233 5.43 -0.37 -14.90
N PRO A 234 6.29 -0.76 -15.87
CA PRO A 234 6.84 -2.11 -15.88
C PRO A 234 7.95 -2.31 -14.85
N ALA A 235 8.32 -3.55 -14.62
CA ALA A 235 9.45 -3.93 -13.78
C ALA A 235 10.75 -3.22 -14.19
N MET A 236 11.54 -2.79 -13.21
CA MET A 236 12.73 -1.96 -13.46
C MET A 236 13.99 -2.40 -12.71
N HIS A 237 13.88 -3.34 -11.78
CA HIS A 237 15.00 -3.70 -10.91
C HIS A 237 16.14 -4.46 -11.62
N PRO A 238 17.37 -4.40 -11.07
CA PRO A 238 18.54 -5.11 -11.62
C PRO A 238 18.28 -6.61 -11.73
N GLY A 239 18.55 -7.14 -12.91
CA GLY A 239 18.35 -8.54 -13.27
C GLY A 239 17.02 -8.83 -13.91
N THR A 240 16.03 -7.95 -13.83
CA THR A 240 14.89 -7.97 -14.73
C THR A 240 15.26 -7.32 -16.04
N GLN A 241 14.96 -7.96 -17.15
CA GLN A 241 15.18 -7.36 -18.47
C GLN A 241 14.34 -6.09 -18.60
N ALA A 242 14.91 -5.00 -19.12
CA ALA A 242 14.17 -3.79 -19.40
C ALA A 242 12.99 -4.07 -20.34
N PHE A 243 11.79 -3.56 -20.04
CA PHE A 243 10.57 -3.83 -20.79
C PHE A 243 10.72 -3.62 -22.31
N ASN A 244 11.38 -2.53 -22.69
CA ASN A 244 11.56 -2.15 -24.09
C ASN A 244 12.78 -2.80 -24.79
N ASP A 245 13.53 -3.66 -24.12
CA ASP A 245 14.58 -4.46 -24.77
C ASP A 245 13.97 -5.56 -25.66
N ASP A 246 12.75 -5.98 -25.34
CA ASP A 246 11.97 -6.83 -26.21
C ASP A 246 10.86 -6.00 -26.89
N PRO A 247 10.95 -5.75 -28.21
CA PRO A 247 9.97 -4.95 -28.93
C PRO A 247 8.57 -5.57 -28.95
N GLU A 248 8.43 -6.88 -28.72
CA GLU A 248 7.15 -7.56 -28.61
C GLU A 248 6.36 -7.09 -27.38
N ASN A 249 7.02 -6.71 -26.30
CA ASN A 249 6.37 -6.19 -25.10
C ASN A 249 5.57 -4.91 -25.38
N ALA A 250 6.17 -3.94 -26.11
CA ALA A 250 5.52 -2.70 -26.45
C ALA A 250 4.37 -2.90 -27.47
N LEU A 251 4.54 -3.83 -28.42
CA LEU A 251 3.49 -4.21 -29.35
C LEU A 251 2.32 -4.87 -28.61
N LEU A 252 2.61 -5.80 -27.71
CA LEU A 252 1.63 -6.49 -26.91
C LEU A 252 0.83 -5.52 -26.03
N ALA A 253 1.50 -4.55 -25.37
CA ALA A 253 0.83 -3.50 -24.61
C ALA A 253 -0.16 -2.70 -25.46
N ASN A 254 0.24 -2.31 -26.68
CA ASN A 254 -0.61 -1.62 -27.63
C ASN A 254 -1.82 -2.47 -28.04
N ASP A 255 -1.62 -3.75 -28.32
CA ASP A 255 -2.67 -4.68 -28.74
C ASP A 255 -3.68 -4.96 -27.63
N TYR A 256 -3.23 -4.97 -26.36
CA TYR A 256 -4.08 -5.01 -25.17
C TYR A 256 -4.63 -3.61 -24.77
N ALA A 257 -4.30 -2.57 -25.52
CA ALA A 257 -4.70 -1.19 -25.25
C ALA A 257 -4.24 -0.66 -23.86
N ILE A 258 -3.12 -1.17 -23.35
CA ILE A 258 -2.50 -0.70 -22.11
C ILE A 258 -1.57 0.48 -22.42
N VAL A 259 -1.76 1.57 -21.70
CA VAL A 259 -0.89 2.75 -21.75
C VAL A 259 0.35 2.49 -20.92
N MET A 260 1.52 2.61 -21.55
CA MET A 260 2.78 2.40 -20.85
C MET A 260 3.31 3.71 -20.30
N GLY A 261 3.77 3.68 -19.06
CA GLY A 261 4.55 4.73 -18.44
C GLY A 261 5.90 4.18 -17.98
N SER A 262 6.62 4.99 -17.22
CA SER A 262 7.83 4.57 -16.52
C SER A 262 7.91 5.27 -15.16
N SER A 263 8.61 4.67 -14.22
CA SER A 263 8.67 5.15 -12.85
C SER A 263 9.33 6.53 -12.73
N HIS A 264 9.26 7.08 -11.54
CA HIS A 264 9.82 8.39 -11.17
C HIS A 264 11.34 8.52 -11.42
N CYS A 265 12.09 7.42 -11.41
CA CYS A 265 13.52 7.39 -11.70
C CYS A 265 13.85 6.98 -13.15
N GLU A 266 12.84 6.64 -13.98
CA GLU A 266 12.98 6.08 -15.30
C GLU A 266 12.40 7.02 -16.38
N GLN A 267 13.05 8.16 -16.61
CA GLN A 267 12.56 9.18 -17.55
C GLN A 267 12.46 8.67 -18.98
N MET A 268 11.47 9.16 -19.73
CA MET A 268 11.31 8.96 -21.16
C MET A 268 11.18 7.49 -21.58
N LEU A 269 10.52 6.65 -20.76
CA LEU A 269 10.32 5.21 -20.96
C LEU A 269 11.64 4.40 -20.99
N ARG A 270 12.66 4.86 -20.32
CA ARG A 270 13.93 4.14 -20.16
C ARG A 270 13.95 3.36 -18.85
N ASN A 271 14.78 2.34 -18.79
CA ASN A 271 15.19 1.65 -17.58
C ASN A 271 16.68 1.89 -17.38
N ASN A 272 17.04 2.85 -16.53
CA ASN A 272 18.41 3.31 -16.38
C ASN A 272 19.34 2.24 -15.77
N GLU A 273 18.81 1.42 -14.88
CA GLU A 273 19.54 0.28 -14.29
C GLU A 273 19.76 -0.82 -15.33
N GLY A 274 18.72 -1.28 -15.99
CA GLY A 274 18.79 -2.35 -16.98
C GLY A 274 19.49 -1.94 -18.29
N GLU A 275 19.26 -0.73 -18.77
CA GLU A 275 19.78 -0.27 -20.06
C GLU A 275 21.13 0.46 -19.93
N TRP A 276 21.22 1.56 -19.17
CA TRP A 276 22.44 2.38 -19.10
C TRP A 276 23.58 1.67 -18.37
N LYS A 277 23.33 1.22 -17.16
CA LYS A 277 24.34 0.54 -16.33
C LYS A 277 24.80 -0.75 -16.99
N SER A 278 23.88 -1.57 -17.50
CA SER A 278 24.22 -2.84 -18.16
C SER A 278 25.03 -2.65 -19.44
N VAL A 279 24.78 -1.57 -20.22
CA VAL A 279 25.60 -1.25 -21.41
C VAL A 279 27.01 -0.86 -20.99
N ASN A 280 27.18 -0.04 -19.95
CA ASN A 280 28.50 0.35 -19.44
C ASN A 280 29.28 -0.85 -18.88
N GLU A 281 28.63 -1.74 -18.12
CA GLU A 281 29.24 -2.95 -17.58
C GLU A 281 29.71 -3.90 -18.69
N ARG A 282 28.91 -4.09 -19.73
CA ARG A 282 29.25 -4.89 -20.89
C ARG A 282 30.42 -4.29 -21.65
N ALA A 283 30.37 -2.99 -21.94
CA ALA A 283 31.43 -2.28 -22.63
C ALA A 283 32.77 -2.38 -21.86
N LYS A 284 32.71 -2.24 -20.52
CA LYS A 284 33.88 -2.43 -19.66
C LYS A 284 34.47 -3.83 -19.75
N LYS A 285 33.63 -4.88 -19.72
CA LYS A 285 34.05 -6.28 -19.87
C LYS A 285 34.69 -6.57 -21.25
N GLU A 286 34.19 -5.89 -22.29
CA GLU A 286 34.65 -6.05 -23.66
C GLU A 286 35.85 -5.09 -24.02
N GLY A 287 36.31 -4.26 -23.08
CA GLY A 287 37.32 -3.25 -23.32
C GLY A 287 36.87 -2.15 -24.30
N LYS A 288 35.59 -1.90 -24.42
CA LYS A 288 34.97 -0.90 -25.28
C LYS A 288 34.57 0.35 -24.52
N LYS A 289 34.34 1.46 -25.29
CA LYS A 289 33.75 2.66 -24.71
C LYS A 289 32.26 2.44 -24.45
N GLY A 290 31.80 2.64 -23.20
CA GLY A 290 30.39 2.63 -22.83
C GLY A 290 29.71 3.99 -23.07
N LEU A 291 28.52 4.15 -22.47
CA LEU A 291 27.75 5.40 -22.49
C LEU A 291 28.36 6.50 -21.61
N GLY A 292 29.25 6.14 -20.68
CA GLY A 292 29.83 7.06 -19.71
C GLY A 292 28.92 7.28 -18.49
N ASP A 293 29.24 8.30 -17.69
CA ASP A 293 28.50 8.60 -16.46
C ASP A 293 27.08 9.08 -16.74
N PHE A 294 26.16 8.72 -15.88
CA PHE A 294 24.76 9.21 -15.92
C PHE A 294 24.69 10.59 -15.28
N ASN A 295 25.39 11.54 -15.87
CA ASN A 295 25.59 12.89 -15.35
C ASN A 295 25.26 13.94 -16.42
N TYR A 296 24.22 14.74 -16.18
CA TYR A 296 23.68 15.68 -17.17
C TYR A 296 24.58 16.90 -17.40
N ILE A 297 25.56 17.18 -16.52
CA ILE A 297 26.57 18.25 -16.72
C ILE A 297 27.64 17.77 -17.69
N THR A 298 28.22 16.59 -17.43
CA THR A 298 29.41 16.10 -18.15
C THR A 298 29.09 15.25 -19.37
N ASN A 299 27.88 14.66 -19.45
CA ASN A 299 27.49 13.70 -20.49
C ASN A 299 26.10 13.98 -21.12
N ARG A 300 25.67 15.25 -21.14
CA ARG A 300 24.35 15.68 -21.59
C ARG A 300 23.97 15.13 -22.96
N LYS A 301 24.87 15.22 -23.94
CA LYS A 301 24.54 14.79 -25.31
C LYS A 301 24.23 13.30 -25.40
N THR A 302 24.99 12.44 -24.71
CA THR A 302 24.73 11.00 -24.71
C THR A 302 23.40 10.68 -24.02
N MET A 303 23.08 11.36 -22.91
CA MET A 303 21.80 11.20 -22.23
C MET A 303 20.63 11.65 -23.10
N GLN A 304 20.77 12.77 -23.83
CA GLN A 304 19.75 13.21 -24.77
C GLN A 304 19.52 12.17 -25.88
N ASP A 305 20.58 11.65 -26.51
CA ASP A 305 20.49 10.65 -27.57
C ASP A 305 19.86 9.34 -27.05
N TYR A 306 20.18 8.98 -25.81
CA TYR A 306 19.61 7.83 -25.12
C TYR A 306 18.08 7.99 -24.99
N TRP A 307 17.58 9.10 -24.46
CA TRP A 307 16.15 9.38 -24.34
C TRP A 307 15.46 9.51 -25.70
N GLU A 308 16.04 10.30 -26.60
CA GLU A 308 15.43 10.56 -27.92
C GLU A 308 15.29 9.29 -28.77
N THR A 309 16.24 8.36 -28.68
CA THR A 309 16.14 7.08 -29.36
C THR A 309 14.91 6.29 -28.90
N ARG A 310 14.60 6.31 -27.60
CA ARG A 310 13.40 5.67 -27.06
C ARG A 310 12.12 6.35 -27.56
N VAL A 311 12.07 7.68 -27.59
CA VAL A 311 10.92 8.42 -28.13
C VAL A 311 10.68 8.07 -29.60
N LYS A 312 11.74 7.98 -30.42
CA LYS A 312 11.65 7.58 -31.84
C LYS A 312 11.07 6.18 -32.02
N THR A 313 11.46 5.22 -31.20
CA THR A 313 10.99 3.84 -31.33
C THR A 313 9.58 3.62 -30.78
N ASN A 314 9.24 4.27 -29.67
CA ASN A 314 7.99 4.03 -28.94
C ASN A 314 6.91 5.10 -29.16
N GLY A 315 7.23 6.25 -29.80
CA GLY A 315 6.28 7.37 -29.98
C GLY A 315 5.04 7.07 -30.85
N LYS A 316 5.02 5.91 -31.52
CA LYS A 316 3.85 5.41 -32.28
C LYS A 316 2.82 4.72 -31.39
N TYR A 317 3.16 4.37 -30.15
CA TYR A 317 2.28 3.70 -29.19
C TYR A 317 1.67 4.73 -28.22
N GLU A 318 0.65 4.31 -27.49
CA GLU A 318 0.02 5.14 -26.47
C GLU A 318 0.83 5.03 -25.16
N ASN A 319 1.48 6.15 -24.79
CA ASN A 319 2.37 6.23 -23.63
C ASN A 319 2.12 7.50 -22.82
N THR A 320 2.57 7.49 -21.57
CA THR A 320 2.86 8.69 -20.80
C THR A 320 4.38 8.83 -20.65
N TYR A 321 4.89 10.04 -20.73
CA TYR A 321 6.32 10.29 -20.63
C TYR A 321 6.67 10.93 -19.30
N THR A 322 7.42 10.19 -18.47
CA THR A 322 7.98 10.72 -17.22
C THR A 322 9.09 11.69 -17.55
N LEU A 323 8.92 12.94 -17.09
CA LEU A 323 9.89 14.03 -17.23
C LEU A 323 10.69 14.18 -15.96
N GLY A 324 11.83 14.84 -16.06
CA GLY A 324 12.67 15.17 -14.94
C GLY A 324 14.10 14.62 -15.07
N LEU A 325 14.82 14.65 -13.98
CA LEU A 325 16.18 14.13 -13.91
C LEU A 325 16.42 13.59 -12.50
N ARG A 326 16.72 12.29 -12.42
CA ARG A 326 17.24 11.62 -11.24
C ARG A 326 18.53 10.86 -11.59
N GLY A 327 19.12 10.17 -10.65
CA GLY A 327 20.26 9.26 -10.87
C GLY A 327 19.82 7.93 -11.48
N ILE A 328 20.72 6.95 -11.44
CA ILE A 328 20.38 5.56 -11.77
C ILE A 328 19.68 4.94 -10.57
N HIS A 329 18.60 4.22 -10.80
CA HIS A 329 17.74 3.70 -9.75
C HIS A 329 17.12 4.85 -8.89
N ASP A 330 16.96 4.67 -7.59
CA ASP A 330 16.41 5.67 -6.67
C ASP A 330 17.43 6.68 -6.14
N TYR A 331 18.60 6.78 -6.74
CA TYR A 331 19.59 7.77 -6.32
C TYR A 331 19.26 9.17 -6.85
N PRO A 332 19.60 10.23 -6.12
CA PRO A 332 19.50 11.60 -6.62
C PRO A 332 20.42 11.82 -7.81
N MET A 333 20.12 12.83 -8.64
CA MET A 333 20.96 13.21 -9.78
C MET A 333 22.39 13.55 -9.37
N GLU A 334 23.34 13.14 -10.20
CA GLU A 334 24.76 13.48 -10.01
C GLU A 334 25.08 14.91 -10.46
N GLY A 335 26.07 15.53 -9.82
CA GLY A 335 26.68 16.80 -10.21
C GLY A 335 26.02 18.05 -9.66
N ALA A 336 24.89 17.96 -8.96
CA ALA A 336 24.26 19.08 -8.28
C ALA A 336 24.65 19.12 -6.79
N ASN A 337 25.30 20.19 -6.36
CA ASN A 337 25.79 20.36 -4.98
C ASN A 337 24.85 21.19 -4.11
N SER A 338 23.79 21.75 -4.68
CA SER A 338 22.78 22.54 -3.98
C SER A 338 21.40 22.37 -4.60
N THR A 339 20.34 22.66 -3.83
CA THR A 339 18.94 22.66 -4.33
C THR A 339 18.77 23.58 -5.54
N LYS A 340 19.42 24.74 -5.54
CA LYS A 340 19.37 25.68 -6.67
C LYS A 340 19.99 25.10 -7.95
N GLU A 341 21.11 24.41 -7.87
CA GLU A 341 21.73 23.72 -9.00
C GLU A 341 20.86 22.56 -9.49
N ARG A 342 20.30 21.79 -8.57
CA ARG A 342 19.33 20.70 -8.86
C ARG A 342 18.13 21.22 -9.64
N VAL A 343 17.51 22.31 -9.20
CA VAL A 343 16.38 22.96 -9.90
C VAL A 343 16.80 23.37 -11.30
N ALA A 344 17.94 24.03 -11.46
CA ALA A 344 18.42 24.50 -12.77
C ALA A 344 18.68 23.35 -13.75
N LEU A 345 19.33 22.28 -13.31
CA LEU A 345 19.62 21.10 -14.14
C LEU A 345 18.34 20.34 -14.52
N MET A 346 17.43 20.17 -13.56
CA MET A 346 16.15 19.51 -13.80
C MET A 346 15.28 20.31 -14.77
N GLN A 347 15.25 21.65 -14.63
CA GLN A 347 14.55 22.53 -15.57
C GLN A 347 15.11 22.38 -17.00
N GLN A 348 16.45 22.31 -17.14
CA GLN A 348 17.08 22.12 -18.43
C GLN A 348 16.73 20.76 -19.03
N ALA A 349 16.79 19.68 -18.25
CA ALA A 349 16.43 18.34 -18.69
C ALA A 349 14.98 18.25 -19.16
N ILE A 350 14.03 18.83 -18.40
CA ILE A 350 12.61 18.87 -18.76
C ILE A 350 12.40 19.61 -20.09
N ASN A 351 13.05 20.75 -20.30
CA ASN A 351 12.94 21.50 -21.54
C ASN A 351 13.47 20.67 -22.72
N ASP A 352 14.63 20.04 -22.59
CA ASP A 352 15.22 19.19 -23.63
C ASP A 352 14.34 17.97 -23.93
N GLN A 353 13.78 17.32 -22.90
CA GLN A 353 12.86 16.19 -23.05
C GLN A 353 11.58 16.59 -23.81
N ARG A 354 10.99 17.74 -23.48
CA ARG A 354 9.82 18.26 -24.20
C ARG A 354 10.14 18.59 -25.65
N ASP A 355 11.33 19.12 -25.95
CA ASP A 355 11.75 19.37 -27.31
C ASP A 355 11.95 18.06 -28.11
N MET A 356 12.42 16.99 -27.45
CA MET A 356 12.47 15.66 -28.08
C MET A 356 11.06 15.15 -28.44
N LEU A 357 10.09 15.31 -27.52
CA LEU A 357 8.69 14.94 -27.79
C LEU A 357 8.12 15.72 -28.99
N ARG A 358 8.29 17.05 -29.04
CA ARG A 358 7.84 17.89 -30.15
C ARG A 358 8.41 17.48 -31.50
N ARG A 359 9.69 17.12 -31.53
CA ARG A 359 10.38 16.73 -32.78
C ARG A 359 9.96 15.35 -33.31
N ASN A 360 9.63 14.43 -32.41
CA ASN A 360 9.49 13.02 -32.77
C ASN A 360 8.05 12.50 -32.75
N ILE A 361 7.12 13.20 -32.12
CA ILE A 361 5.71 12.79 -32.04
C ILE A 361 4.84 13.78 -32.81
N ARG A 362 4.05 13.28 -33.77
CA ARG A 362 3.18 14.10 -34.63
C ARG A 362 1.88 14.50 -33.95
N LYS A 363 2.00 15.17 -32.80
CA LYS A 363 0.88 15.74 -32.04
C LYS A 363 1.32 17.07 -31.43
N PRO A 364 0.38 18.00 -31.15
CA PRO A 364 0.67 19.14 -30.28
C PRO A 364 1.25 18.67 -28.95
N ILE A 365 2.21 19.38 -28.39
CA ILE A 365 2.89 18.97 -27.15
C ILE A 365 1.90 18.82 -25.97
N GLU A 366 0.83 19.60 -26.00
CA GLU A 366 -0.24 19.62 -25.00
C GLU A 366 -1.14 18.37 -25.06
N GLU A 367 -1.11 17.63 -26.18
CA GLU A 367 -1.84 16.37 -26.36
C GLU A 367 -0.98 15.13 -26.10
N ILE A 368 0.32 15.32 -25.87
CA ILE A 368 1.24 14.24 -25.51
C ILE A 368 1.20 14.10 -23.98
N PRO A 369 0.75 12.95 -23.42
CA PRO A 369 0.69 12.77 -21.99
C PRO A 369 2.08 12.81 -21.35
N GLN A 370 2.31 13.76 -20.47
CA GLN A 370 3.57 14.00 -19.78
C GLN A 370 3.32 14.04 -18.27
N VAL A 371 4.27 13.54 -17.50
CA VAL A 371 4.14 13.37 -16.05
C VAL A 371 5.41 13.83 -15.36
N LEU A 372 5.29 14.64 -14.31
CA LEU A 372 6.35 14.84 -13.33
C LEU A 372 5.93 14.17 -12.03
N CYS A 373 6.67 13.15 -11.60
CA CYS A 373 6.45 12.52 -10.30
C CYS A 373 7.25 13.28 -9.23
N THR A 374 6.55 13.87 -8.27
CA THR A 374 7.14 14.67 -7.19
C THR A 374 7.60 13.77 -6.04
N TYR A 375 8.48 12.81 -6.33
CA TYR A 375 8.99 11.83 -5.39
C TYR A 375 10.34 12.32 -4.80
N GLU A 376 10.48 12.24 -3.47
CA GLU A 376 11.70 12.60 -2.74
C GLU A 376 12.26 14.00 -3.11
N GLU A 377 13.52 14.08 -3.57
CA GLU A 377 14.18 15.34 -3.92
C GLU A 377 13.54 16.10 -5.08
N VAL A 378 12.67 15.46 -5.86
CA VAL A 378 11.88 16.14 -6.92
C VAL A 378 10.81 17.04 -6.29
N LEU A 379 10.20 16.61 -5.18
CA LEU A 379 9.26 17.45 -4.43
C LEU A 379 9.98 18.67 -3.85
N ASP A 380 11.16 18.47 -3.26
CA ASP A 380 11.99 19.57 -2.76
C ASP A 380 12.34 20.56 -3.89
N ALA A 381 12.76 20.08 -5.05
CA ALA A 381 13.04 20.93 -6.21
C ALA A 381 11.79 21.70 -6.67
N TYR A 382 10.61 21.06 -6.65
CA TYR A 382 9.34 21.70 -7.01
C TYR A 382 9.00 22.85 -6.06
N HIS A 383 9.08 22.64 -4.76
CA HIS A 383 8.85 23.68 -3.76
C HIS A 383 9.91 24.80 -3.80
N ASN A 384 11.11 24.52 -4.33
CA ASN A 384 12.18 25.50 -4.48
C ASN A 384 12.25 26.15 -5.88
N GLY A 385 11.14 26.13 -6.62
CA GLY A 385 10.96 26.96 -7.80
C GLY A 385 11.17 26.29 -9.16
N LEU A 386 11.18 24.97 -9.22
CA LEU A 386 11.13 24.24 -10.49
C LEU A 386 9.84 24.56 -11.22
N GLN A 387 9.93 25.12 -12.44
CA GLN A 387 8.78 25.54 -13.23
C GLN A 387 8.28 24.38 -14.10
N ILE A 388 7.07 23.94 -13.84
CA ILE A 388 6.45 22.85 -14.60
C ILE A 388 5.39 23.41 -15.54
N PRO A 389 5.48 23.16 -16.86
CA PRO A 389 4.49 23.60 -17.83
C PRO A 389 3.07 23.13 -17.46
N ASP A 390 2.09 23.99 -17.71
CA ASP A 390 0.70 23.79 -17.27
C ASP A 390 0.02 22.52 -17.82
N ASP A 391 0.48 22.02 -18.95
CA ASP A 391 0.01 20.79 -19.62
C ASP A 391 0.64 19.48 -19.08
N VAL A 392 1.64 19.57 -18.20
CA VAL A 392 2.27 18.41 -17.57
C VAL A 392 1.48 18.01 -16.32
N THR A 393 1.15 16.73 -16.20
CA THR A 393 0.49 16.17 -15.01
C THR A 393 1.44 16.18 -13.82
N LEU A 394 1.02 16.73 -12.69
CA LEU A 394 1.71 16.58 -11.41
C LEU A 394 1.29 15.27 -10.78
N LEU A 395 2.23 14.36 -10.61
CA LEU A 395 2.00 13.07 -9.95
C LEU A 395 2.54 13.13 -8.52
N TRP A 396 1.65 13.37 -7.57
CA TRP A 396 1.97 13.38 -6.16
C TRP A 396 2.30 11.97 -5.68
N SER A 397 3.01 11.83 -4.58
CA SER A 397 3.28 10.54 -3.96
C SER A 397 2.79 10.51 -2.51
N ASP A 398 2.51 9.31 -2.01
CA ASP A 398 2.38 9.07 -0.59
C ASP A 398 3.76 9.03 0.10
N ASP A 399 3.76 8.76 1.41
CA ASP A 399 4.96 8.61 2.24
C ASP A 399 5.57 7.20 2.18
N LYS A 400 5.24 6.38 1.18
CA LYS A 400 5.61 4.96 1.01
C LYS A 400 4.82 3.97 1.90
N HIS A 401 4.08 4.46 2.88
CA HIS A 401 3.28 3.65 3.79
C HIS A 401 1.77 3.87 3.66
N GLY A 402 1.37 4.58 2.59
CA GLY A 402 -0.01 4.81 2.23
C GLY A 402 -0.59 6.16 2.71
N TYR A 403 0.17 7.01 3.38
CA TYR A 403 -0.28 8.35 3.80
C TYR A 403 0.03 9.40 2.73
N CYS A 404 -0.99 10.01 2.13
CA CYS A 404 -0.80 11.10 1.17
C CYS A 404 -0.17 12.33 1.85
N ARG A 405 1.00 12.76 1.36
CA ARG A 405 1.83 13.78 2.01
C ARG A 405 1.83 15.16 1.37
N ASN A 406 1.46 15.24 0.10
CA ASN A 406 1.34 16.50 -0.61
C ASN A 406 0.36 16.31 -1.76
N LEU A 407 -0.64 17.16 -1.84
CA LEU A 407 -1.68 17.15 -2.86
C LEU A 407 -1.80 18.55 -3.48
N SER A 408 -2.60 18.67 -4.52
CA SER A 408 -2.74 19.95 -5.21
C SER A 408 -3.42 21.02 -4.35
N ASN A 409 -2.78 22.16 -4.20
CA ASN A 409 -3.39 23.34 -3.66
C ASN A 409 -4.44 23.93 -4.66
N PRO A 410 -5.25 24.93 -4.28
CA PRO A 410 -6.31 25.46 -5.15
C PRO A 410 -5.83 26.01 -6.51
N GLN A 411 -4.59 26.48 -6.62
CA GLN A 411 -4.01 26.96 -7.88
C GLN A 411 -3.59 25.77 -8.76
N GLU A 412 -2.95 24.78 -8.19
CA GLU A 412 -2.51 23.57 -8.89
C GLU A 412 -3.69 22.75 -9.41
N GLN A 413 -4.83 22.77 -8.72
CA GLN A 413 -6.07 22.12 -9.18
C GLN A 413 -6.63 22.72 -10.49
N GLN A 414 -6.20 23.94 -10.88
CA GLN A 414 -6.63 24.59 -12.13
C GLN A 414 -5.73 24.22 -13.33
N ARG A 415 -4.67 23.44 -13.13
CA ARG A 415 -3.73 23.07 -14.20
C ARG A 415 -4.41 22.19 -15.25
N ARG A 416 -4.13 22.45 -16.55
CA ARG A 416 -4.66 21.64 -17.67
C ARG A 416 -4.14 20.20 -17.65
N GLY A 417 -2.89 20.00 -17.25
CA GLY A 417 -2.28 18.70 -17.09
C GLY A 417 -2.92 17.88 -15.96
N GLY A 418 -3.62 18.57 -15.04
CA GLY A 418 -4.21 17.94 -13.87
C GLY A 418 -3.19 17.35 -12.90
N ALA A 419 -3.67 16.51 -11.99
CA ALA A 419 -2.84 15.81 -11.04
C ALA A 419 -3.20 14.33 -10.93
N GLY A 420 -2.29 13.56 -10.36
CA GLY A 420 -2.45 12.15 -10.03
C GLY A 420 -1.77 11.78 -8.73
N ILE A 421 -1.80 10.49 -8.39
CA ILE A 421 -1.13 9.95 -7.22
C ILE A 421 -0.34 8.68 -7.57
N TYR A 422 0.91 8.63 -7.14
CA TYR A 422 1.71 7.42 -7.01
C TYR A 422 1.57 6.92 -5.58
N TYR A 423 0.94 5.76 -5.40
CA TYR A 423 0.49 5.24 -4.11
C TYR A 423 1.03 3.83 -3.86
N HIS A 424 1.56 3.58 -2.66
CA HIS A 424 2.13 2.30 -2.29
C HIS A 424 1.09 1.38 -1.63
N LEU A 425 0.67 0.33 -2.34
CA LEU A 425 -0.01 -0.83 -1.74
C LEU A 425 1.01 -1.81 -1.14
N SER A 426 2.24 -1.78 -1.63
CA SER A 426 3.38 -2.55 -1.13
C SER A 426 4.64 -1.70 -1.25
N TYR A 427 5.56 -1.85 -0.29
CA TYR A 427 6.81 -1.14 -0.23
C TYR A 427 7.90 -1.99 0.42
N HIS A 428 9.13 -1.83 -0.04
CA HIS A 428 10.32 -2.37 0.59
C HIS A 428 11.28 -1.24 0.93
N GLY A 429 11.64 -1.07 2.21
CA GLY A 429 12.55 -0.01 2.61
C GLY A 429 12.33 0.58 4.01
N ASP A 430 12.72 1.85 4.14
CA ASP A 430 12.76 2.62 5.38
C ASP A 430 11.35 2.99 5.91
N PRO A 431 11.06 2.93 7.23
CA PRO A 431 11.93 2.52 8.33
C PRO A 431 12.11 1.00 8.45
N ALA A 432 11.09 0.21 8.18
CA ALA A 432 11.13 -1.24 8.10
C ALA A 432 9.93 -1.70 7.28
N SER A 433 10.16 -2.25 6.12
CA SER A 433 9.10 -2.84 5.30
C SER A 433 9.71 -3.83 4.31
N TRP A 434 9.02 -4.91 4.05
CA TRP A 434 9.39 -5.87 2.99
C TRP A 434 8.15 -6.41 2.30
N ILE A 435 8.35 -6.93 1.09
CA ILE A 435 7.27 -7.44 0.25
C ILE A 435 6.98 -8.88 0.67
N TRP A 436 5.98 -9.09 1.51
CA TRP A 436 5.51 -10.42 1.92
C TRP A 436 4.00 -10.47 2.09
N LEU A 437 3.39 -9.69 3.00
CA LEU A 437 1.94 -9.64 3.22
C LEU A 437 1.42 -8.22 2.98
N SER A 438 0.15 -8.09 2.59
CA SER A 438 -0.49 -6.79 2.40
C SER A 438 -1.20 -6.34 3.68
N PRO A 439 -0.80 -5.20 4.29
CA PRO A 439 -1.33 -4.76 5.57
C PRO A 439 -2.45 -3.71 5.46
N LEU A 440 -2.79 -3.23 4.26
CA LEU A 440 -3.63 -2.03 4.09
C LEU A 440 -5.12 -2.38 4.01
N ALA A 441 -5.90 -1.89 4.96
CA ALA A 441 -7.35 -2.05 4.97
C ALA A 441 -8.04 -1.23 3.86
N PRO A 442 -9.14 -1.71 3.25
CA PRO A 442 -9.94 -0.93 2.31
C PRO A 442 -10.37 0.44 2.85
N SER A 443 -10.73 0.55 4.12
CA SER A 443 -11.09 1.82 4.77
C SER A 443 -9.94 2.83 4.76
N PHE A 444 -8.71 2.36 4.97
CA PHE A 444 -7.52 3.20 4.93
C PHE A 444 -7.23 3.67 3.49
N ILE A 445 -7.21 2.73 2.53
CA ILE A 445 -7.01 3.05 1.11
C ILE A 445 -8.09 4.03 0.62
N SER A 446 -9.35 3.81 0.97
CA SER A 446 -10.45 4.71 0.61
C SER A 446 -10.26 6.11 1.19
N THR A 447 -9.90 6.22 2.46
CA THR A 447 -9.71 7.51 3.14
C THR A 447 -8.63 8.33 2.45
N GLU A 448 -7.46 7.75 2.20
CA GLU A 448 -6.34 8.45 1.59
C GLU A 448 -6.57 8.78 0.12
N LEU A 449 -7.13 7.85 -0.66
CA LEU A 449 -7.37 8.08 -2.08
C LEU A 449 -8.58 8.98 -2.36
N THR A 450 -9.63 8.95 -1.52
CA THR A 450 -10.75 9.90 -1.61
C THR A 450 -10.27 11.31 -1.27
N LYS A 451 -9.40 11.45 -0.27
CA LYS A 451 -8.71 12.71 0.03
C LYS A 451 -7.91 13.19 -1.19
N ALA A 452 -7.07 12.33 -1.78
CA ALA A 452 -6.30 12.68 -2.97
C ALA A 452 -7.19 13.10 -4.15
N TYR A 453 -8.28 12.39 -4.40
CA TYR A 453 -9.26 12.72 -5.44
C TYR A 453 -9.93 14.08 -5.20
N THR A 454 -10.29 14.37 -3.95
CA THR A 454 -10.89 15.65 -3.55
C THR A 454 -9.97 16.82 -3.84
N PHE A 455 -8.66 16.64 -3.64
CA PHE A 455 -7.64 17.64 -3.96
C PHE A 455 -7.10 17.55 -5.41
N GLY A 456 -7.87 16.98 -6.33
CA GLY A 456 -7.63 17.06 -7.78
C GLY A 456 -6.80 15.93 -8.39
N ALA A 457 -6.39 14.91 -7.65
CA ALA A 457 -5.68 13.76 -8.20
C ALA A 457 -6.64 12.84 -8.97
N ARG A 458 -7.01 13.23 -10.20
CA ARG A 458 -8.02 12.54 -11.03
C ARG A 458 -7.47 12.03 -12.36
N LYS A 459 -6.24 12.44 -12.71
CA LYS A 459 -5.65 12.12 -14.01
C LYS A 459 -5.01 10.75 -14.05
N ILE A 460 -4.16 10.44 -13.06
CA ILE A 460 -3.38 9.19 -12.99
C ILE A 460 -3.40 8.67 -11.56
N TRP A 461 -3.79 7.40 -11.39
CA TRP A 461 -3.51 6.63 -10.19
C TRP A 461 -2.64 5.43 -10.57
N VAL A 462 -1.41 5.40 -10.07
CA VAL A 462 -0.49 4.28 -10.25
C VAL A 462 -0.12 3.71 -8.89
N PHE A 463 -0.38 2.41 -8.74
CA PHE A 463 -0.20 1.70 -7.48
C PHE A 463 1.08 0.87 -7.52
N ASN A 464 2.03 1.18 -6.63
CA ASN A 464 3.15 0.27 -6.38
C ASN A 464 2.60 -0.97 -5.68
N VAL A 465 2.70 -2.10 -6.34
CA VAL A 465 2.17 -3.38 -5.85
C VAL A 465 3.28 -4.38 -5.48
N GLY A 466 4.53 -3.95 -5.57
CA GLY A 466 5.65 -4.87 -5.45
C GLY A 466 5.55 -5.97 -6.50
N ASP A 467 5.09 -7.13 -6.10
CA ASP A 467 5.03 -8.35 -6.89
C ASP A 467 3.61 -8.74 -7.37
N ILE A 468 2.60 -7.91 -7.27
CA ILE A 468 1.18 -8.21 -7.48
C ILE A 468 0.60 -9.03 -6.32
N LYS A 469 1.20 -10.18 -5.99
CA LYS A 469 0.84 -11.00 -4.84
C LYS A 469 1.66 -10.55 -3.61
N PRO A 470 1.07 -10.56 -2.43
CA PRO A 470 -0.27 -10.98 -2.04
C PRO A 470 -1.29 -9.82 -1.93
N ALA A 471 -1.17 -8.79 -2.77
CA ALA A 471 -2.00 -7.58 -2.70
C ALA A 471 -3.28 -7.65 -3.56
N GLU A 472 -3.76 -8.85 -3.88
CA GLU A 472 -4.88 -9.08 -4.81
C GLU A 472 -6.17 -8.36 -4.38
N LYS A 473 -6.48 -8.38 -3.08
CA LYS A 473 -7.68 -7.73 -2.50
C LYS A 473 -7.54 -6.21 -2.56
N GLU A 474 -6.38 -5.71 -2.19
CA GLU A 474 -6.05 -4.29 -2.14
C GLU A 474 -5.98 -3.70 -3.56
N ILE A 475 -5.41 -4.43 -4.52
CA ILE A 475 -5.43 -4.05 -5.94
C ILE A 475 -6.87 -4.01 -6.48
N SER A 476 -7.68 -5.05 -6.16
CA SER A 476 -9.09 -5.08 -6.56
C SER A 476 -9.85 -3.89 -6.01
N PHE A 477 -9.63 -3.55 -4.73
CA PHE A 477 -10.26 -2.41 -4.08
C PHE A 477 -9.83 -1.09 -4.73
N ALA A 478 -8.53 -0.88 -4.88
CA ALA A 478 -7.98 0.35 -5.44
C ALA A 478 -8.44 0.60 -6.89
N MET A 479 -8.52 -0.45 -7.72
CA MET A 479 -9.05 -0.35 -9.09
C MET A 479 -10.55 -0.09 -9.12
N ALA A 480 -11.33 -0.73 -8.24
CA ALA A 480 -12.76 -0.47 -8.11
C ALA A 480 -13.05 0.97 -7.66
N LEU A 481 -12.26 1.50 -6.73
CA LEU A 481 -12.35 2.89 -6.27
C LEU A 481 -11.95 3.89 -7.38
N ALA A 482 -10.89 3.59 -8.14
CA ALA A 482 -10.46 4.41 -9.28
C ALA A 482 -11.46 4.40 -10.44
N TRP A 483 -12.22 3.30 -10.60
CA TRP A 483 -13.31 3.19 -11.57
C TRP A 483 -14.50 4.06 -11.17
N ASP A 484 -14.96 3.93 -9.92
CA ASP A 484 -16.06 4.73 -9.37
C ASP A 484 -15.76 5.16 -7.94
N ILE A 485 -15.31 6.41 -7.80
CA ILE A 485 -14.96 7.01 -6.51
C ILE A 485 -16.13 7.07 -5.53
N ASN A 486 -17.37 7.14 -6.04
CA ASN A 486 -18.55 7.29 -5.21
C ASN A 486 -19.03 5.98 -4.59
N ARG A 487 -18.60 4.85 -5.11
CA ARG A 487 -19.08 3.54 -4.68
C ARG A 487 -18.53 3.11 -3.31
N TRP A 488 -17.21 3.31 -3.11
CA TRP A 488 -16.49 2.81 -1.94
C TRP A 488 -15.89 3.97 -1.13
N GLN A 489 -16.78 4.86 -0.65
CA GLN A 489 -16.41 5.98 0.19
C GLN A 489 -15.89 5.50 1.57
N PRO A 490 -15.13 6.29 2.34
CA PRO A 490 -14.62 5.91 3.66
C PRO A 490 -15.69 5.31 4.57
N ALA A 491 -16.91 5.86 4.54
CA ALA A 491 -18.04 5.40 5.36
C ALA A 491 -18.50 3.95 5.08
N ASN A 492 -18.23 3.39 3.91
CA ASN A 492 -18.72 2.06 3.53
C ASN A 492 -17.62 1.14 2.97
N ALA A 493 -16.38 1.58 2.90
CA ALA A 493 -15.27 0.82 2.33
C ALA A 493 -14.99 -0.50 3.07
N HIS A 494 -15.27 -0.57 4.39
CA HIS A 494 -15.16 -1.80 5.19
C HIS A 494 -16.02 -2.95 4.62
N ASN A 495 -17.10 -2.66 3.90
CA ASN A 495 -17.96 -3.67 3.28
C ASN A 495 -17.39 -4.30 2.01
N PHE A 496 -16.31 -3.76 1.46
CA PHE A 496 -15.72 -4.26 0.21
C PHE A 496 -15.30 -5.72 0.31
N ILE A 497 -14.65 -6.12 1.40
CA ILE A 497 -14.18 -7.51 1.55
C ILE A 497 -15.33 -8.50 1.55
N ARG A 498 -16.47 -8.16 2.16
CA ARG A 498 -17.67 -9.00 2.09
C ARG A 498 -18.18 -9.13 0.65
N TYR A 499 -18.29 -8.02 -0.08
CA TYR A 499 -18.70 -8.01 -1.48
C TYR A 499 -17.76 -8.84 -2.36
N TRP A 500 -16.45 -8.66 -2.19
CA TRP A 500 -15.42 -9.39 -2.91
C TRP A 500 -15.42 -10.89 -2.58
N ALA A 501 -15.56 -11.25 -1.31
CA ALA A 501 -15.62 -12.64 -0.85
C ALA A 501 -16.89 -13.36 -1.32
N GLU A 502 -18.01 -12.64 -1.38
CA GLU A 502 -19.27 -13.20 -1.92
C GLU A 502 -19.11 -13.61 -3.39
N LYS A 503 -18.45 -12.79 -4.20
CA LYS A 503 -18.16 -13.09 -5.60
C LYS A 503 -17.11 -14.20 -5.77
N THR A 504 -16.16 -14.30 -4.85
CA THR A 504 -15.03 -15.25 -4.96
C THR A 504 -15.38 -16.62 -4.36
N PHE A 505 -15.95 -16.64 -3.16
CA PHE A 505 -16.19 -17.87 -2.37
C PHE A 505 -17.68 -18.17 -2.14
N GLY A 506 -18.55 -17.25 -2.51
CA GLY A 506 -20.00 -17.39 -2.38
C GLY A 506 -20.58 -16.79 -1.08
N PRO A 507 -21.93 -16.59 -1.05
CA PRO A 507 -22.58 -15.80 0.00
C PRO A 507 -22.55 -16.45 1.40
N MET A 508 -22.41 -17.78 1.47
CA MET A 508 -22.45 -18.50 2.75
C MET A 508 -21.21 -18.25 3.62
N VAL A 509 -20.03 -18.08 3.02
CA VAL A 509 -18.76 -17.91 3.73
C VAL A 509 -18.28 -16.46 3.74
N ALA A 510 -18.80 -15.62 2.86
CA ALA A 510 -18.40 -14.22 2.72
C ALA A 510 -18.48 -13.39 4.02
N PRO A 511 -19.53 -13.49 4.85
CA PRO A 511 -19.56 -12.76 6.12
C PRO A 511 -18.43 -13.17 7.07
N HIS A 512 -18.11 -14.46 7.13
CA HIS A 512 -17.02 -14.98 7.99
C HIS A 512 -15.64 -14.55 7.48
N ILE A 513 -15.42 -14.55 6.15
CA ILE A 513 -14.20 -14.03 5.54
C ILE A 513 -14.06 -12.53 5.82
N ALA A 514 -15.16 -11.78 5.72
CA ALA A 514 -15.14 -10.34 5.98
C ALA A 514 -14.75 -10.02 7.44
N ASP A 515 -15.33 -10.73 8.40
CA ASP A 515 -14.99 -10.57 9.82
C ASP A 515 -13.52 -10.96 10.11
N LEU A 516 -13.10 -12.11 9.60
CA LEU A 516 -11.72 -12.58 9.73
C LEU A 516 -10.72 -11.55 9.17
N MET A 517 -10.98 -11.00 7.98
CA MET A 517 -10.11 -10.02 7.34
C MET A 517 -10.17 -8.64 8.02
N ALA A 518 -11.31 -8.22 8.55
CA ALA A 518 -11.41 -6.99 9.33
C ALA A 518 -10.50 -7.05 10.56
N ARG A 519 -10.49 -8.18 11.26
CA ARG A 519 -9.61 -8.43 12.42
C ARG A 519 -8.14 -8.55 12.01
N TYR A 520 -7.85 -9.19 10.88
CA TYR A 520 -6.51 -9.22 10.29
C TYR A 520 -5.98 -7.81 10.02
N TYR A 521 -6.76 -6.94 9.37
CA TYR A 521 -6.34 -5.57 9.09
C TYR A 521 -6.17 -4.74 10.37
N ARG A 522 -6.98 -4.94 11.40
CA ARG A 522 -6.79 -4.30 12.72
C ARG A 522 -5.49 -4.77 13.38
N LEU A 523 -5.18 -6.06 13.29
CA LEU A 523 -3.92 -6.60 13.78
C LEU A 523 -2.73 -5.94 13.07
N GLN A 524 -2.79 -5.81 11.75
CA GLN A 524 -1.75 -5.16 10.94
C GLN A 524 -1.63 -3.65 11.25
N ALA A 525 -2.74 -2.94 11.40
CA ALA A 525 -2.73 -1.52 11.73
C ALA A 525 -2.10 -1.21 13.10
N GLY A 526 -2.24 -2.11 14.07
CA GLY A 526 -1.60 -2.01 15.39
C GLY A 526 -0.15 -2.52 15.44
N GLY A 527 0.46 -2.79 14.30
CA GLY A 527 1.82 -3.29 14.12
C GLY A 527 1.86 -4.21 12.90
N LYS A 528 2.27 -3.66 11.76
CA LYS A 528 2.47 -4.44 10.53
C LYS A 528 3.44 -5.59 10.81
N ASP A 529 3.40 -6.64 10.02
CA ASP A 529 4.32 -7.77 10.12
C ASP A 529 5.80 -7.34 10.17
N ALA A 530 6.18 -6.32 9.40
CA ALA A 530 7.52 -5.72 9.45
C ALA A 530 7.79 -4.87 10.70
N HIS A 531 6.77 -4.52 11.50
CA HIS A 531 6.86 -3.54 12.58
C HIS A 531 6.67 -4.12 13.99
N VAL A 532 6.13 -5.33 14.12
CA VAL A 532 5.76 -5.94 15.43
C VAL A 532 6.87 -5.85 16.47
N TRP A 533 8.12 -6.05 16.05
CA TRP A 533 9.28 -5.98 16.95
C TRP A 533 9.51 -4.57 17.51
N PHE A 534 9.13 -3.52 16.80
CA PHE A 534 9.47 -2.13 17.11
C PHE A 534 8.38 -1.41 17.88
N VAL A 535 7.17 -1.95 17.93
CA VAL A 535 6.06 -1.31 18.65
C VAL A 535 6.28 -1.43 20.16
N ASP A 536 6.01 -0.35 20.85
CA ASP A 536 6.08 -0.21 22.31
C ASP A 536 4.86 -0.80 23.02
N TYR A 537 4.65 -2.11 22.86
CA TYR A 537 3.54 -2.80 23.52
C TYR A 537 3.74 -2.88 25.02
N THR A 538 2.62 -2.74 25.76
CA THR A 538 2.53 -3.14 27.15
C THR A 538 2.41 -4.66 27.27
N GLU A 539 2.60 -5.20 28.48
CA GLU A 539 2.48 -6.64 28.73
C GLU A 539 1.06 -7.17 28.44
N GLN A 540 0.05 -6.39 28.83
CA GLN A 540 -1.35 -6.70 28.52
C GLN A 540 -1.61 -6.69 27.00
N GLN A 541 -1.12 -5.70 26.27
CA GLN A 541 -1.25 -5.63 24.81
C GLN A 541 -0.58 -6.80 24.10
N VAL A 542 0.59 -7.26 24.57
CA VAL A 542 1.24 -8.48 24.07
C VAL A 542 0.34 -9.68 24.27
N ALA A 543 -0.23 -9.85 25.48
CA ALA A 543 -1.12 -10.98 25.76
C ALA A 543 -2.40 -10.94 24.92
N GLU A 544 -3.00 -9.77 24.73
CA GLU A 544 -4.18 -9.56 23.88
C GLU A 544 -3.88 -9.85 22.43
N ARG A 545 -2.77 -9.34 21.92
CA ARG A 545 -2.35 -9.52 20.54
C ARG A 545 -2.01 -10.98 20.23
N LEU A 546 -1.37 -11.69 21.14
CA LEU A 546 -1.12 -13.13 21.02
C LEU A 546 -2.43 -13.95 21.01
N ARG A 547 -3.41 -13.60 21.85
CA ARG A 547 -4.73 -14.26 21.81
C ARG A 547 -5.44 -14.03 20.50
N GLU A 548 -5.43 -12.79 20.01
CA GLU A 548 -6.06 -12.42 18.73
C GLU A 548 -5.39 -13.13 17.55
N ALA A 549 -4.07 -13.13 17.47
CA ALA A 549 -3.33 -13.80 16.41
C ALA A 549 -3.65 -15.32 16.37
N ARG A 550 -3.70 -15.98 17.54
CA ARG A 550 -4.06 -17.40 17.63
C ARG A 550 -5.51 -17.66 17.24
N SER A 551 -6.43 -16.79 17.65
CA SER A 551 -7.85 -16.86 17.27
C SER A 551 -8.00 -16.77 15.75
N LEU A 552 -7.35 -15.78 15.12
CA LEU A 552 -7.35 -15.59 13.66
C LEU A 552 -6.81 -16.83 12.91
N ALA A 553 -5.70 -17.43 13.39
CA ALA A 553 -5.12 -18.62 12.78
C ALA A 553 -6.09 -19.82 12.88
N THR A 554 -6.71 -20.02 14.05
CA THR A 554 -7.68 -21.09 14.27
C THR A 554 -8.93 -20.93 13.42
N GLU A 555 -9.48 -19.72 13.36
CA GLU A 555 -10.69 -19.44 12.58
C GLU A 555 -10.43 -19.58 11.08
N ALA A 556 -9.26 -19.12 10.57
CA ALA A 556 -8.88 -19.34 9.19
C ALA A 556 -8.81 -20.84 8.83
N GLU A 557 -8.30 -21.66 9.74
CA GLU A 557 -8.24 -23.12 9.56
C GLU A 557 -9.63 -23.76 9.58
N LEU A 558 -10.48 -23.39 10.54
CA LEU A 558 -11.85 -23.89 10.63
C LEU A 558 -12.69 -23.50 9.41
N LEU A 559 -12.51 -22.28 8.92
CA LEU A 559 -13.24 -21.77 7.77
C LEU A 559 -12.85 -22.52 6.48
N ALA A 560 -11.59 -22.97 6.36
CA ALA A 560 -11.12 -23.76 5.22
C ALA A 560 -12.00 -24.99 4.97
N SER A 561 -12.49 -25.63 6.03
CA SER A 561 -13.37 -26.83 5.91
C SER A 561 -14.72 -26.54 5.26
N ARG A 562 -15.13 -25.28 5.18
CA ARG A 562 -16.41 -24.83 4.56
C ARG A 562 -16.23 -24.36 3.10
N ILE A 563 -15.01 -24.27 2.62
CA ILE A 563 -14.70 -23.84 1.27
C ILE A 563 -14.81 -25.04 0.32
N PRO A 564 -15.48 -24.89 -0.84
CA PRO A 564 -15.53 -25.92 -1.86
C PRO A 564 -14.12 -26.42 -2.28
N ALA A 565 -14.02 -27.70 -2.63
CA ALA A 565 -12.73 -28.32 -2.96
C ALA A 565 -12.00 -27.59 -4.09
N GLU A 566 -12.72 -27.15 -5.10
CA GLU A 566 -12.20 -26.41 -6.26
C GLU A 566 -11.67 -25.00 -5.93
N LEU A 567 -11.98 -24.46 -4.74
CA LEU A 567 -11.54 -23.15 -4.27
C LEU A 567 -10.56 -23.23 -3.11
N GLN A 568 -10.08 -24.42 -2.74
CA GLN A 568 -9.16 -24.59 -1.61
C GLN A 568 -7.82 -23.87 -1.83
N ASP A 569 -7.24 -23.97 -3.04
CA ASP A 569 -6.01 -23.26 -3.37
C ASP A 569 -6.22 -21.74 -3.31
N ALA A 570 -7.31 -21.23 -3.90
CA ALA A 570 -7.66 -19.80 -3.84
C ALA A 570 -7.86 -19.31 -2.40
N TYR A 571 -8.54 -20.10 -1.56
CA TYR A 571 -8.71 -19.77 -0.15
C TYR A 571 -7.37 -19.77 0.60
N PHE A 572 -6.54 -20.76 0.33
CA PHE A 572 -5.20 -20.79 0.91
C PHE A 572 -4.40 -19.54 0.54
N GLU A 573 -4.31 -19.20 -0.74
CA GLU A 573 -3.54 -18.06 -1.24
C GLU A 573 -4.06 -16.71 -0.70
N LEU A 574 -5.36 -16.50 -0.82
CA LEU A 574 -5.99 -15.20 -0.58
C LEU A 574 -6.31 -14.91 0.88
N ILE A 575 -6.55 -15.95 1.69
CA ILE A 575 -7.03 -15.82 3.06
C ILE A 575 -6.13 -16.54 4.06
N SER A 576 -5.95 -17.87 3.91
CA SER A 576 -5.29 -18.68 4.94
C SER A 576 -3.80 -18.32 5.06
N TYR A 577 -3.09 -18.17 3.94
CA TYR A 577 -1.67 -17.84 3.92
C TYR A 577 -1.37 -16.50 4.61
N PRO A 578 -1.98 -15.38 4.22
CA PRO A 578 -1.71 -14.09 4.87
C PRO A 578 -2.15 -14.06 6.34
N VAL A 579 -3.32 -14.59 6.69
CA VAL A 579 -3.84 -14.53 8.06
C VAL A 579 -2.99 -15.37 9.00
N ARG A 580 -2.72 -16.63 8.65
CA ARG A 580 -1.92 -17.54 9.49
C ARG A 580 -0.43 -17.15 9.47
N GLY A 581 0.09 -16.66 8.35
CA GLY A 581 1.45 -16.13 8.26
C GLY A 581 1.66 -14.96 9.22
N ALA A 582 0.78 -13.96 9.19
CA ALA A 582 0.82 -12.84 10.11
C ALA A 582 0.67 -13.28 11.59
N ALA A 583 -0.22 -14.23 11.86
CA ALA A 583 -0.40 -14.77 13.20
C ALA A 583 0.88 -15.46 13.74
N MET A 584 1.49 -16.33 12.93
CA MET A 584 2.74 -17.00 13.30
C MET A 584 3.89 -16.01 13.50
N LEU A 585 4.00 -14.98 12.64
CA LEU A 585 5.05 -13.97 12.79
C LEU A 585 4.85 -13.12 14.05
N ASN A 586 3.62 -12.76 14.37
CA ASN A 586 3.30 -12.08 15.62
C ASN A 586 3.71 -12.93 16.84
N GLU A 587 3.35 -14.22 16.85
CA GLU A 587 3.81 -15.13 17.90
C GLU A 587 5.33 -15.19 17.95
N TYR A 588 5.99 -15.37 16.83
CA TYR A 588 7.44 -15.50 16.71
C TYR A 588 8.18 -14.32 17.34
N GLN A 589 7.79 -13.10 16.99
CA GLN A 589 8.46 -11.89 17.48
C GLN A 589 8.09 -11.54 18.93
N LEU A 590 6.81 -11.65 19.29
CA LEU A 590 6.35 -11.28 20.64
C LEU A 590 6.78 -12.29 21.70
N LEU A 591 6.79 -13.60 21.39
CA LEU A 591 7.30 -14.62 22.32
C LEU A 591 8.81 -14.52 22.47
N ALA A 592 9.55 -14.18 21.42
CA ALA A 592 10.99 -13.92 21.54
C ALA A 592 11.26 -12.79 22.55
N ARG A 593 10.58 -11.64 22.39
CA ARG A 593 10.70 -10.51 23.32
C ARG A 593 10.26 -10.91 24.73
N ARG A 594 9.15 -11.64 24.90
CA ARG A 594 8.65 -12.09 26.20
C ARG A 594 9.60 -13.08 26.87
N SER A 595 10.26 -13.97 26.11
CA SER A 595 11.23 -14.91 26.67
C SER A 595 12.42 -14.18 27.32
N MET A 596 12.89 -13.08 26.67
CA MET A 596 13.97 -12.25 27.21
C MET A 596 13.55 -11.49 28.45
N VAL A 597 12.32 -10.93 28.47
CA VAL A 597 11.75 -10.24 29.65
C VAL A 597 11.56 -11.22 30.78
N SER A 598 11.04 -12.41 30.54
CA SER A 598 10.88 -13.49 31.54
C SER A 598 12.23 -13.92 32.15
N ALA A 599 13.26 -14.05 31.29
CA ALA A 599 14.61 -14.36 31.75
C ALA A 599 15.16 -13.29 32.71
N SER A 600 14.97 -12.00 32.37
CA SER A 600 15.38 -10.88 33.23
C SER A 600 14.65 -10.87 34.59
N ARG A 601 13.45 -11.46 34.65
CA ARG A 601 12.62 -11.56 35.86
C ARG A 601 12.84 -12.90 36.63
N LEU A 602 13.80 -13.70 36.19
CA LEU A 602 14.10 -15.02 36.74
C LEU A 602 12.98 -16.06 36.59
N ASP A 603 12.03 -15.85 35.69
CA ASP A 603 11.05 -16.85 35.26
C ASP A 603 11.67 -17.78 34.21
N SER A 604 12.48 -18.74 34.70
CA SER A 604 13.21 -19.67 33.83
C SER A 604 12.29 -20.58 33.02
N LEU A 605 11.15 -21.00 33.62
CA LEU A 605 10.20 -21.86 32.92
C LEU A 605 9.48 -21.13 31.78
N GLY A 606 8.94 -19.96 32.05
CA GLY A 606 8.29 -19.15 31.05
C GLY A 606 9.26 -18.73 29.91
N ALA A 607 10.46 -18.28 30.28
CA ALA A 607 11.50 -17.90 29.33
C ALA A 607 11.86 -19.04 28.36
N MET A 608 12.10 -20.24 28.84
CA MET A 608 12.46 -21.40 28.01
C MET A 608 11.29 -21.96 27.21
N ALA A 609 10.07 -21.92 27.76
CA ALA A 609 8.87 -22.31 27.03
C ALA A 609 8.65 -21.42 25.78
N ASP A 610 8.74 -20.11 25.96
CA ASP A 610 8.61 -19.15 24.86
C ASP A 610 9.76 -19.30 23.85
N ALA A 611 11.01 -19.44 24.31
CA ALA A 611 12.16 -19.64 23.42
C ALA A 611 12.02 -20.90 22.55
N ASN A 612 11.53 -22.00 23.13
CA ASN A 612 11.30 -23.24 22.37
C ASN A 612 10.16 -23.09 21.36
N ARG A 613 9.08 -22.36 21.71
CA ARG A 613 7.99 -22.09 20.78
C ARG A 613 8.47 -21.20 19.62
N VAL A 614 9.32 -20.22 19.86
CA VAL A 614 9.93 -19.38 18.82
C VAL A 614 10.71 -20.23 17.80
N LYS A 615 11.52 -21.19 18.27
CA LYS A 615 12.25 -22.11 17.38
C LYS A 615 11.31 -22.97 16.52
N GLN A 616 10.20 -23.41 17.10
CA GLN A 616 9.18 -24.16 16.37
C GLN A 616 8.49 -23.27 15.32
N LEU A 617 8.09 -22.04 15.67
CA LEU A 617 7.45 -21.11 14.76
C LEU A 617 8.30 -20.74 13.55
N PHE A 618 9.63 -20.69 13.71
CA PHE A 618 10.55 -20.52 12.59
C PHE A 618 10.41 -21.65 11.56
N ASN A 619 10.33 -22.88 12.02
CA ASN A 619 10.13 -24.04 11.17
C ASN A 619 8.73 -24.05 10.55
N ASP A 620 7.69 -23.70 11.35
CA ASP A 620 6.30 -23.62 10.89
C ASP A 620 6.15 -22.57 9.75
N LEU A 621 6.78 -21.40 9.88
CA LEU A 621 6.79 -20.35 8.85
C LEU A 621 7.51 -20.77 7.56
N ASN A 622 8.64 -21.48 7.71
CA ASN A 622 9.36 -22.03 6.56
C ASN A 622 8.50 -23.06 5.81
N GLU A 623 7.86 -23.97 6.55
CA GLU A 623 7.00 -25.00 5.94
C GLU A 623 5.73 -24.38 5.31
N TRP A 624 5.16 -23.34 5.94
CA TRP A 624 4.01 -22.61 5.42
C TRP A 624 4.31 -21.94 4.07
N THR A 625 5.51 -21.33 3.98
CA THR A 625 5.98 -20.69 2.76
C THR A 625 6.39 -21.73 1.70
N ARG A 626 7.01 -22.84 2.10
CA ARG A 626 7.31 -23.97 1.20
C ARG A 626 6.02 -24.51 0.58
N HIS A 627 4.97 -24.70 1.39
CA HIS A 627 3.69 -25.20 0.90
C HIS A 627 3.11 -24.27 -0.18
N TYR A 628 3.15 -22.96 0.01
CA TYR A 628 2.75 -22.00 -1.03
C TYR A 628 3.54 -22.17 -2.33
N ASN A 629 4.86 -22.19 -2.19
CA ASN A 629 5.75 -22.17 -3.35
C ASN A 629 5.76 -23.51 -4.11
N GLU A 630 5.67 -24.62 -3.42
CA GLU A 630 5.98 -25.94 -4.00
C GLU A 630 4.76 -26.84 -4.21
N ASP A 631 3.73 -26.72 -3.35
CA ASP A 631 2.61 -27.66 -3.38
C ASP A 631 1.40 -27.08 -4.13
N ILE A 632 1.11 -25.78 -3.97
CA ILE A 632 -0.01 -25.12 -4.64
C ILE A 632 0.15 -25.21 -6.17
N GLN A 633 -0.91 -25.67 -6.86
CA GLN A 633 -0.93 -25.81 -8.30
C GLN A 633 0.33 -26.50 -8.87
N GLN A 634 0.81 -27.55 -8.16
CA GLN A 634 1.98 -28.33 -8.55
C GLN A 634 3.27 -27.49 -8.69
N GLY A 635 3.42 -26.51 -7.81
CA GLY A 635 4.59 -25.62 -7.77
C GLY A 635 4.57 -24.51 -8.83
N ARG A 636 3.40 -24.08 -9.30
CA ARG A 636 3.25 -22.91 -10.19
C ARG A 636 3.92 -21.69 -9.63
N TRP A 637 3.84 -21.49 -8.31
CA TRP A 637 4.35 -20.32 -7.60
C TRP A 637 5.75 -20.52 -7.02
N ARG A 638 6.49 -21.52 -7.47
CA ARG A 638 7.86 -21.79 -6.98
C ARG A 638 8.72 -20.53 -7.10
N GLU A 639 9.48 -20.24 -6.03
CA GLU A 639 10.33 -19.06 -5.89
C GLU A 639 9.56 -17.72 -5.72
N PHE A 640 8.23 -17.74 -5.52
CA PHE A 640 7.45 -16.51 -5.44
C PHE A 640 7.53 -15.85 -4.06
N PHE A 641 7.37 -16.61 -2.98
CA PHE A 641 7.33 -16.06 -1.62
C PHE A 641 8.56 -16.37 -0.78
N ASN A 642 8.95 -15.38 0.03
CA ASN A 642 9.88 -15.55 1.13
C ASN A 642 9.37 -14.73 2.33
N TRP A 643 9.08 -15.38 3.47
CA TRP A 643 8.60 -14.70 4.68
C TRP A 643 9.71 -13.95 5.41
N GLN A 644 10.99 -14.28 5.15
CA GLN A 644 12.13 -13.56 5.71
C GLN A 644 12.46 -12.36 4.78
N PRO A 645 12.87 -11.20 5.36
CA PRO A 645 13.36 -10.10 4.53
C PRO A 645 14.51 -10.60 3.65
N TYR A 646 14.27 -10.59 2.34
CA TYR A 646 15.30 -10.99 1.39
C TYR A 646 16.21 -9.82 1.11
N HIS A 647 17.50 -9.97 1.42
CA HIS A 647 18.45 -8.91 1.25
C HIS A 647 19.56 -9.31 0.27
N TRP A 648 19.81 -8.46 -0.73
CA TRP A 648 20.86 -8.66 -1.74
C TRP A 648 22.26 -8.77 -1.17
N PHE A 649 22.49 -8.05 -0.09
CA PHE A 649 23.80 -7.85 0.48
C PHE A 649 24.07 -8.72 1.69
N ARG A 650 23.04 -9.33 2.26
CA ARG A 650 23.08 -10.15 3.45
C ARG A 650 21.95 -11.17 3.45
N SER A 651 22.22 -12.34 3.99
CA SER A 651 21.16 -13.26 4.41
C SER A 651 20.58 -12.76 5.75
N ASP A 652 19.94 -11.61 5.75
CA ASP A 652 19.35 -11.10 6.98
C ASP A 652 18.11 -11.94 7.30
N LYS A 653 18.27 -12.82 8.25
CA LYS A 653 17.17 -13.54 8.86
C LYS A 653 16.53 -12.63 9.89
N ILE A 654 15.21 -12.70 10.01
CA ILE A 654 14.55 -12.26 11.23
C ILE A 654 14.96 -13.28 12.29
N ASP A 655 15.92 -12.91 13.10
CA ASP A 655 16.45 -13.78 14.15
C ASP A 655 16.42 -13.01 15.48
N PRO A 656 15.22 -12.86 16.09
CA PRO A 656 15.08 -12.15 17.34
C PRO A 656 15.80 -12.92 18.45
N PRO A 657 16.42 -12.20 19.42
CA PRO A 657 17.04 -12.84 20.54
C PRO A 657 16.01 -13.57 21.42
N ILE A 658 16.42 -14.74 21.93
CA ILE A 658 15.61 -15.57 22.83
C ILE A 658 16.41 -15.95 24.05
N ALA A 659 15.75 -16.28 25.14
CA ALA A 659 16.39 -16.76 26.34
C ALA A 659 17.17 -18.06 26.10
N THR A 660 18.37 -18.13 26.69
CA THR A 660 19.22 -19.32 26.71
C THR A 660 19.56 -19.70 28.13
N PRO A 661 20.00 -20.94 28.39
CA PRO A 661 20.48 -21.36 29.72
C PRO A 661 21.59 -20.45 30.27
N GLU A 662 22.50 -19.99 29.41
CA GLU A 662 23.59 -19.08 29.76
C GLU A 662 23.06 -17.72 30.20
N LEU A 663 22.07 -17.16 29.48
CA LEU A 663 21.42 -15.92 29.87
C LEU A 663 20.69 -16.02 31.20
N LEU A 664 20.01 -17.14 31.46
CA LEU A 664 19.35 -17.39 32.74
C LEU A 664 20.37 -17.49 33.90
N ALA A 665 21.53 -18.13 33.69
CA ALA A 665 22.60 -18.15 34.67
C ALA A 665 23.18 -16.74 34.93
N GLN A 666 23.31 -15.90 33.92
CA GLN A 666 23.71 -14.50 34.07
C GLN A 666 22.65 -13.70 34.84
N ALA A 667 21.36 -13.90 34.51
CA ALA A 667 20.25 -13.22 35.20
C ALA A 667 20.23 -13.51 36.69
N ALA A 668 20.52 -14.77 37.08
CA ALA A 668 20.54 -15.15 38.50
C ALA A 668 21.68 -14.50 39.28
N GLN A 669 22.72 -13.99 38.62
CA GLN A 669 23.87 -13.32 39.22
C GLN A 669 23.83 -11.79 39.07
N ALA A 670 22.93 -11.27 38.23
CA ALA A 670 22.83 -9.83 37.94
C ALA A 670 22.20 -9.05 39.10
N PRO A 671 22.59 -7.79 39.35
CA PRO A 671 21.88 -6.89 40.24
C PRO A 671 20.42 -6.71 39.80
N GLN A 672 19.55 -6.30 40.74
CA GLN A 672 18.15 -6.05 40.44
C GLN A 672 17.98 -5.02 39.34
N ALA A 673 17.26 -5.41 38.30
CA ALA A 673 16.94 -4.53 37.16
C ALA A 673 16.04 -3.37 37.58
N ARG A 674 16.28 -2.17 37.00
CA ARG A 674 15.49 -0.97 37.34
C ARG A 674 15.46 0.09 36.23
N ILE A 675 14.37 0.83 36.15
CA ILE A 675 14.26 2.04 35.35
C ILE A 675 14.86 3.20 36.15
N LEU A 676 15.63 4.04 35.48
CA LEU A 676 16.34 5.20 36.07
C LEU A 676 15.71 6.50 35.60
N SER A 677 15.80 7.53 36.45
CA SER A 677 15.30 8.89 36.16
C SER A 677 16.17 9.57 35.11
N VAL A 678 15.60 9.83 33.92
CA VAL A 678 16.26 10.64 32.88
C VAL A 678 16.52 12.08 33.37
N ALA A 679 15.52 12.67 34.05
CA ALA A 679 15.60 14.05 34.52
C ALA A 679 16.77 14.26 35.49
N GLU A 680 17.06 13.29 36.39
CA GLU A 680 18.20 13.35 37.30
C GLU A 680 19.51 13.10 36.57
N ALA A 681 19.56 12.09 35.66
CA ALA A 681 20.78 11.71 34.97
C ALA A 681 21.37 12.84 34.07
N ILE A 682 20.51 13.72 33.55
CA ILE A 682 20.95 14.87 32.72
C ILE A 682 21.33 16.12 33.54
N THR A 683 21.16 16.10 34.88
CA THR A 683 21.59 17.25 35.73
C THR A 683 23.11 17.34 35.81
N SER A 684 23.59 18.47 36.31
CA SER A 684 25.03 18.68 36.55
C SER A 684 25.61 17.70 37.56
N HIS A 685 24.79 17.21 38.50
CA HIS A 685 25.18 16.28 39.57
C HIS A 685 25.04 14.82 39.14
N GLY A 686 24.24 14.54 38.12
CA GLY A 686 23.92 13.17 37.70
C GLY A 686 22.97 12.45 38.66
N LEU A 687 22.79 11.14 38.43
CA LEU A 687 21.96 10.25 39.22
C LEU A 687 22.84 9.36 40.10
N ILE A 688 22.40 9.08 41.30
CA ILE A 688 23.07 8.12 42.22
C ILE A 688 22.41 6.77 42.12
N ILE A 689 23.24 5.73 41.86
CA ILE A 689 22.83 4.32 41.76
C ILE A 689 23.42 3.54 42.95
N GLU A 690 22.60 3.08 43.86
CA GLU A 690 23.04 2.17 44.90
C GLU A 690 23.17 0.74 44.39
N SER A 691 24.32 0.07 44.69
CA SER A 691 24.53 -1.34 44.37
C SER A 691 24.89 -2.14 45.60
N GLU A 692 24.31 -3.33 45.74
CA GLU A 692 24.60 -4.23 46.86
C GLU A 692 25.90 -5.02 46.67
N GLN A 693 26.42 -5.09 45.44
CA GLN A 693 27.60 -5.85 45.07
C GLN A 693 28.34 -5.20 43.89
N ASP A 694 29.58 -5.60 43.67
CA ASP A 694 30.30 -5.27 42.48
C ASP A 694 29.72 -6.04 41.30
N ALA A 695 29.40 -5.36 40.19
CA ALA A 695 28.78 -5.98 39.04
C ALA A 695 28.98 -5.19 37.74
N ASP A 696 29.14 -5.91 36.64
CA ASP A 696 29.01 -5.37 35.29
C ASP A 696 27.55 -5.54 34.84
N ILE A 697 26.90 -4.43 34.47
CA ILE A 697 25.47 -4.45 34.15
C ILE A 697 25.20 -3.68 32.84
N PRO A 698 24.41 -4.27 31.92
CA PRO A 698 23.99 -3.58 30.71
C PRO A 698 23.17 -2.31 31.00
N LEU A 699 23.52 -1.22 30.32
CA LEU A 699 22.78 0.02 30.31
C LEU A 699 22.04 0.16 28.97
N TRP A 700 20.75 0.41 29.06
CA TRP A 700 19.86 0.59 27.91
C TRP A 700 19.23 1.97 27.95
N MET A 701 19.04 2.54 26.78
CA MET A 701 18.29 3.79 26.61
C MET A 701 17.22 3.62 25.55
N GLU A 702 16.05 4.15 25.82
CA GLU A 702 15.03 4.36 24.84
C GLU A 702 15.12 5.82 24.39
N ALA A 703 15.63 6.02 23.16
CA ALA A 703 15.94 7.35 22.67
C ALA A 703 15.42 7.55 21.23
N LEU A 704 14.75 8.66 21.00
CA LEU A 704 14.44 9.17 19.67
C LEU A 704 15.63 9.98 19.17
N THR A 705 16.31 9.52 18.15
CA THR A 705 17.44 10.22 17.55
C THR A 705 17.43 10.04 16.04
N PRO A 706 17.74 11.09 15.24
CA PRO A 706 17.83 10.94 13.80
C PRO A 706 19.01 10.05 13.42
N ILE A 707 18.85 9.34 12.32
CA ILE A 707 19.97 8.65 11.70
C ILE A 707 20.87 9.69 11.08
N ARG A 708 22.11 9.72 11.53
CA ARG A 708 23.11 10.66 11.04
C ARG A 708 23.90 10.09 9.89
N ASN A 709 24.05 8.78 9.86
CA ASN A 709 24.74 8.08 8.78
C ASN A 709 24.18 6.66 8.62
N PHE A 710 23.84 6.28 7.41
CA PHE A 710 23.51 4.89 7.05
C PHE A 710 24.74 3.98 7.01
N SER A 711 25.94 4.52 7.17
CA SER A 711 27.13 3.73 7.37
C SER A 711 27.07 3.02 8.73
N LYS A 712 27.66 1.86 8.81
CA LYS A 712 27.45 0.90 9.87
C LYS A 712 28.26 1.14 11.14
N ALA A 713 28.96 2.29 11.22
CA ALA A 713 29.79 2.61 12.35
C ALA A 713 28.94 3.19 13.49
N PRO A 714 28.90 2.57 14.69
CA PRO A 714 28.15 3.10 15.82
C PRO A 714 28.51 4.54 16.16
N GLU A 715 29.77 4.92 15.98
CA GLU A 715 30.30 6.26 16.22
C GLU A 715 29.64 7.35 15.39
N ASP A 716 29.04 7.02 14.26
CA ASP A 716 28.33 7.97 13.41
C ASP A 716 26.92 8.34 13.96
N ASN A 717 26.40 7.51 14.86
CA ASN A 717 25.05 7.67 15.43
C ASN A 717 25.08 8.01 16.93
N VAL A 718 26.16 8.60 17.41
CA VAL A 718 26.30 9.06 18.80
C VAL A 718 25.28 10.17 19.09
N PHE A 719 24.51 10.02 20.16
CA PHE A 719 23.52 11.01 20.58
C PHE A 719 23.77 11.63 21.95
N CYS A 720 24.57 11.00 22.82
CA CYS A 720 24.99 11.57 24.11
C CYS A 720 26.29 10.90 24.62
N ARG A 721 26.82 11.46 25.68
CA ARG A 721 27.96 10.89 26.43
C ARG A 721 27.49 10.46 27.82
N ILE A 722 27.94 9.28 28.24
CA ILE A 722 27.66 8.69 29.55
C ILE A 722 28.97 8.70 30.35
N THR A 723 28.90 9.18 31.59
CA THR A 723 30.00 9.15 32.53
C THR A 723 29.53 8.50 33.83
N THR A 724 30.27 7.53 34.31
CA THR A 724 30.12 6.92 35.62
C THR A 724 31.40 7.15 36.45
N ASP A 725 31.42 6.71 37.69
CA ASP A 725 32.63 6.78 38.54
C ASP A 725 33.81 6.00 37.94
N ASN A 726 33.53 4.99 37.08
CA ASN A 726 34.54 4.09 36.55
C ASN A 726 34.69 4.16 35.03
N ASP A 727 33.68 4.64 34.29
CA ASP A 727 33.60 4.54 32.84
C ASP A 727 33.17 5.88 32.22
N THR A 728 33.67 6.13 31.01
CA THR A 728 33.15 7.21 30.14
C THR A 728 33.10 6.68 28.71
N PHE A 729 31.93 6.76 28.08
CA PHE A 729 31.75 6.33 26.70
C PHE A 729 30.64 7.09 26.00
N GLU A 730 30.61 6.99 24.68
CA GLU A 730 29.58 7.60 23.85
C GLU A 730 28.44 6.63 23.59
N ALA A 731 27.21 7.10 23.83
CA ALA A 731 26.00 6.31 23.57
C ALA A 731 25.58 6.51 22.12
N SER A 732 25.47 5.39 21.41
CA SER A 732 24.97 5.31 20.03
C SER A 732 23.65 4.59 20.01
N ALA A 733 22.74 5.03 19.13
CA ALA A 733 21.53 4.27 18.85
C ALA A 733 21.92 3.01 18.06
N THR A 734 22.01 1.90 18.75
CA THR A 734 22.22 0.59 18.14
C THR A 734 20.97 -0.27 18.26
N PRO A 735 20.58 -0.99 17.21
CA PRO A 735 19.39 -1.83 17.26
C PRO A 735 19.61 -3.03 18.17
N ILE A 736 18.54 -3.44 18.82
CA ILE A 736 18.48 -4.70 19.57
C ILE A 736 18.53 -5.89 18.61
N ASN A 737 18.27 -5.68 17.33
CA ASN A 737 17.94 -6.67 16.35
C ASN A 737 18.47 -6.27 14.97
N ASN A 738 19.06 -7.22 14.24
CA ASN A 738 19.54 -7.02 12.87
C ASN A 738 18.41 -7.03 11.83
N VAL A 739 17.25 -6.49 12.16
CA VAL A 739 16.20 -6.33 11.14
C VAL A 739 16.64 -5.23 10.19
N TRP A 740 16.59 -5.55 8.95
CA TRP A 740 17.03 -4.70 7.87
C TRP A 740 16.30 -3.35 7.88
N HIS A 741 17.03 -2.25 7.75
CA HIS A 741 16.60 -0.85 7.90
C HIS A 741 16.09 -0.40 9.28
N ALA A 742 15.83 -1.29 10.17
CA ALA A 742 15.41 -0.94 11.52
C ALA A 742 16.54 -0.49 12.48
N PRO A 743 17.81 -0.73 12.19
CA PRO A 743 18.89 -0.34 13.10
C PRO A 743 18.90 1.14 13.45
N TYR A 744 18.08 1.93 12.85
CA TYR A 744 18.25 3.37 12.85
C TYR A 744 17.06 4.13 13.38
N VAL A 745 16.12 3.45 14.03
CA VAL A 745 14.87 4.08 14.42
C VAL A 745 14.68 4.03 15.92
N GLY A 746 14.52 5.16 16.51
CA GLY A 746 14.10 5.32 17.88
C GLY A 746 12.68 5.91 17.99
N PRO A 747 12.09 5.97 19.18
CA PRO A 747 12.62 5.43 20.41
C PRO A 747 12.46 3.91 20.49
N MET A 748 13.56 3.26 20.67
CA MET A 748 13.66 1.82 20.94
C MET A 748 14.70 1.61 22.02
N TRP A 749 14.52 0.53 22.79
CA TRP A 749 15.54 0.14 23.74
C TRP A 749 16.83 -0.27 23.00
N SER A 750 17.86 0.58 23.12
CA SER A 750 19.21 0.29 22.62
C SER A 750 20.14 0.02 23.78
N LYS A 751 20.90 -1.09 23.71
CA LYS A 751 21.99 -1.32 24.63
C LYS A 751 23.11 -0.35 24.28
N VAL A 752 23.29 0.69 25.12
CA VAL A 752 24.29 1.74 24.87
C VAL A 752 25.66 1.39 25.46
N GLY A 753 25.73 0.45 26.37
CA GLY A 753 26.98 0.00 26.96
C GLY A 753 26.80 -0.99 28.11
N THR A 754 27.88 -1.29 28.80
CA THR A 754 27.89 -1.99 30.08
C THR A 754 28.64 -1.10 31.07
N ILE A 755 28.05 -0.85 32.22
CA ILE A 755 28.68 -0.04 33.29
C ILE A 755 29.15 -0.95 34.44
N HIS A 756 30.28 -0.59 35.04
CA HIS A 756 30.79 -1.26 36.21
C HIS A 756 30.31 -0.55 37.49
N LEU A 757 29.44 -1.20 38.25
CA LEU A 757 29.00 -0.73 39.57
C LEU A 757 29.86 -1.34 40.65
N LYS A 758 30.29 -0.54 41.63
CA LYS A 758 30.87 -0.98 42.89
C LYS A 758 29.79 -1.06 43.98
N LYS A 759 30.01 -1.93 44.95
CA LYS A 759 29.13 -1.95 46.11
C LYS A 759 29.06 -0.58 46.78
N GLY A 760 27.84 -0.08 47.01
CA GLY A 760 27.54 1.27 47.51
C GLY A 760 27.04 2.22 46.46
N ALA A 761 27.22 3.55 46.70
CA ALA A 761 26.76 4.59 45.77
C ALA A 761 27.68 4.70 44.55
N ASN A 762 27.07 4.79 43.39
CA ASN A 762 27.73 5.00 42.07
C ASN A 762 27.07 6.18 41.37
N HIS A 763 27.80 7.00 40.66
CA HIS A 763 27.25 8.13 39.92
C HIS A 763 27.10 7.80 38.48
N LEU A 764 26.00 8.24 37.86
CA LEU A 764 25.76 8.15 36.41
C LEU A 764 25.31 9.52 35.92
N LYS A 765 26.03 10.07 34.95
CA LYS A 765 25.71 11.37 34.33
C LYS A 765 25.63 11.23 32.81
N ILE A 766 24.63 11.90 32.23
CA ILE A 766 24.46 12.06 30.78
C ILE A 766 24.82 13.50 30.41
N SER A 767 25.73 13.65 29.44
CA SER A 767 26.15 14.95 28.90
C SER A 767 26.15 14.90 27.37
N ASP A 768 26.41 16.06 26.75
CA ASP A 768 26.55 16.22 25.30
C ASP A 768 25.35 15.66 24.49
N LEU A 769 24.13 15.70 25.10
CA LEU A 769 22.90 15.27 24.42
C LEU A 769 22.69 16.16 23.18
N LYS A 770 22.58 15.53 22.02
CA LYS A 770 22.33 16.23 20.76
C LYS A 770 20.97 16.90 20.79
N SER A 771 20.87 18.12 20.22
CA SER A 771 19.64 18.93 20.23
C SER A 771 18.46 18.31 19.48
N ASP A 772 18.73 17.36 18.59
CA ASP A 772 17.77 16.61 17.79
C ASP A 772 17.50 15.20 18.36
N ALA A 773 18.01 14.89 19.55
CA ALA A 773 17.79 13.64 20.26
C ALA A 773 16.98 13.84 21.53
N ARG A 774 16.14 12.86 21.88
CA ARG A 774 15.35 12.81 23.12
C ARG A 774 15.54 11.43 23.76
N ILE A 775 15.77 11.40 25.05
CA ILE A 775 15.79 10.15 25.83
C ILE A 775 14.47 10.06 26.59
N ASP A 776 13.73 9.00 26.37
CA ASP A 776 12.45 8.76 27.01
C ASP A 776 12.61 7.94 28.31
N HIS A 777 13.45 6.89 28.28
CA HIS A 777 13.70 6.03 29.43
C HIS A 777 15.16 5.56 29.47
N ILE A 778 15.64 5.26 30.68
CA ILE A 778 16.94 4.62 30.95
C ILE A 778 16.64 3.34 31.75
N PHE A 779 17.24 2.24 31.36
CA PHE A 779 17.09 0.97 32.06
C PHE A 779 18.44 0.35 32.35
N LEU A 780 18.58 -0.16 33.55
CA LEU A 780 19.75 -0.89 34.02
C LEU A 780 19.36 -2.34 34.29
N GLY A 781 19.89 -3.25 33.54
CA GLY A 781 19.54 -4.68 33.65
C GLY A 781 19.84 -5.46 32.39
N LEU A 782 19.61 -6.77 32.39
CA LEU A 782 19.95 -7.64 31.29
C LEU A 782 19.08 -7.41 30.04
N TRP A 783 17.77 -7.19 30.24
CA TRP A 783 16.83 -6.93 29.17
C TRP A 783 15.70 -6.00 29.62
N PRO A 784 15.34 -4.99 28.84
CA PRO A 784 14.30 -4.02 29.22
C PRO A 784 12.91 -4.64 29.31
N PRO A 785 12.05 -4.11 30.20
CA PRO A 785 10.67 -4.58 30.35
C PRO A 785 9.81 -4.14 29.15
N PHE A 786 8.56 -4.62 29.09
CA PHE A 786 7.50 -4.01 28.30
C PHE A 786 7.12 -2.62 28.84
N HIS A 787 6.45 -1.81 28.02
CA HIS A 787 6.00 -0.49 28.42
C HIS A 787 4.99 -0.53 29.57
N THR A 788 4.89 0.61 30.27
CA THR A 788 3.97 0.75 31.40
C THR A 788 2.50 0.70 30.94
N GLU A 789 1.67 -0.01 31.70
CA GLU A 789 0.24 -0.07 31.40
C GLU A 789 -0.41 1.31 31.65
N PRO A 790 -1.21 1.80 30.70
CA PRO A 790 -2.00 2.99 30.94
C PRO A 790 -3.15 2.69 31.91
N ARG A 791 -3.59 3.71 32.63
CA ARG A 791 -4.74 3.62 33.54
C ARG A 791 -6.07 3.51 32.79
N LEU A 792 -6.17 4.17 31.64
CA LEU A 792 -7.40 4.22 30.85
C LEU A 792 -7.08 4.28 29.36
N ARG A 793 -7.87 3.58 28.56
CA ARG A 793 -7.87 3.62 27.10
C ARG A 793 -9.30 3.85 26.61
N ILE A 794 -9.48 4.83 25.73
CA ILE A 794 -10.79 5.15 25.12
C ILE A 794 -10.60 5.16 23.61
N ALA A 795 -11.32 4.30 22.89
CA ALA A 795 -11.37 4.37 21.43
C ALA A 795 -11.93 5.73 20.96
N ALA A 796 -11.46 6.24 19.83
CA ALA A 796 -11.93 7.53 19.32
C ALA A 796 -13.45 7.59 19.14
N THR A 797 -14.10 6.46 18.85
CA THR A 797 -15.55 6.35 18.72
C THR A 797 -16.31 6.27 20.05
N GLY A 798 -15.60 6.23 21.19
CA GLY A 798 -16.17 6.21 22.54
C GLY A 798 -16.60 7.58 23.07
N PHE A 799 -16.88 8.55 22.20
CA PHE A 799 -17.34 9.89 22.57
C PHE A 799 -18.76 9.88 23.15
N ARG A 800 -19.06 10.86 24.00
CA ARG A 800 -20.43 11.14 24.51
C ARG A 800 -21.30 11.84 23.46
N GLN A 801 -20.71 12.81 22.78
CA GLN A 801 -21.38 13.60 21.73
C GLN A 801 -20.35 14.19 20.78
N THR A 802 -20.83 14.55 19.58
CA THR A 802 -20.08 15.31 18.59
C THR A 802 -20.75 16.65 18.33
N HIS A 803 -19.98 17.61 17.88
CA HIS A 803 -20.45 18.90 17.41
C HIS A 803 -19.89 19.17 16.02
N ASP A 804 -20.75 19.44 15.07
CA ASP A 804 -20.39 19.75 13.69
C ASP A 804 -20.17 21.26 13.51
N SER A 805 -19.29 21.61 12.59
CA SER A 805 -19.14 22.99 12.13
C SER A 805 -20.14 23.32 11.01
N LYS A 806 -20.08 24.55 10.48
CA LYS A 806 -20.89 24.94 9.33
C LYS A 806 -20.57 24.20 8.04
N THR A 807 -19.32 23.76 7.89
CA THR A 807 -18.77 23.21 6.64
C THR A 807 -18.22 21.79 6.78
N GLY A 808 -18.09 21.29 8.01
CA GLY A 808 -17.59 19.93 8.27
C GLY A 808 -18.34 19.25 9.39
N HIS A 809 -18.45 17.93 9.31
CA HIS A 809 -19.04 17.08 10.34
C HIS A 809 -18.07 15.99 10.79
N ILE A 810 -18.22 15.54 12.02
CA ILE A 810 -17.45 14.40 12.55
C ILE A 810 -17.99 13.11 11.97
N ALA A 811 -17.12 12.32 11.38
CA ALA A 811 -17.43 11.00 10.84
C ALA A 811 -16.60 9.91 11.51
N SER A 812 -17.26 8.79 11.84
CA SER A 812 -16.58 7.56 12.26
C SER A 812 -16.40 6.65 11.05
N VAL A 813 -15.19 6.12 10.88
CA VAL A 813 -14.86 5.22 9.78
C VAL A 813 -14.42 3.87 10.35
N GLU A 814 -15.24 2.85 10.11
CA GLU A 814 -14.99 1.49 10.57
C GLU A 814 -13.75 0.88 9.89
N GLY A 815 -12.88 0.25 10.69
CA GLY A 815 -11.65 -0.39 10.21
C GLY A 815 -10.56 0.58 9.76
N LEU A 816 -10.62 1.85 10.14
CA LEU A 816 -9.61 2.85 9.86
C LEU A 816 -8.60 2.94 11.04
N GLY A 817 -7.50 2.22 10.92
CA GLY A 817 -6.49 2.08 11.96
C GLY A 817 -6.68 0.80 12.80
N TYR A 818 -6.05 0.75 13.98
CA TYR A 818 -6.18 -0.39 14.91
C TYR A 818 -7.45 -0.32 15.79
N THR A 819 -8.13 0.81 15.72
CA THR A 819 -9.49 1.02 16.21
C THR A 819 -10.36 1.46 15.02
N ASP A 820 -11.51 2.12 15.28
CA ASP A 820 -12.26 2.85 14.26
C ASP A 820 -11.84 4.31 14.29
N GLY A 821 -11.52 4.87 13.12
CA GLY A 821 -11.00 6.24 13.04
C GLY A 821 -12.09 7.31 13.13
N LEU A 822 -11.79 8.44 13.78
CA LEU A 822 -12.64 9.61 13.85
C LEU A 822 -12.00 10.76 13.06
N LEU A 823 -12.71 11.32 12.08
CA LEU A 823 -12.20 12.38 11.22
C LEU A 823 -13.27 13.38 10.82
N VAL A 824 -12.87 14.49 10.15
CA VAL A 824 -13.80 15.46 9.56
C VAL A 824 -14.04 15.16 8.10
N GLN A 825 -15.31 15.25 7.68
CA GLN A 825 -15.73 15.23 6.28
C GLN A 825 -16.60 16.45 5.95
N PRO A 826 -16.59 16.89 4.66
CA PRO A 826 -15.73 16.42 3.56
C PRO A 826 -14.27 16.86 3.72
N PHE A 827 -13.36 16.29 2.92
CA PHE A 827 -11.91 16.60 3.04
C PHE A 827 -11.51 18.01 2.57
N ASP A 828 -12.33 18.70 1.79
CA ASP A 828 -12.10 20.06 1.29
C ASP A 828 -12.56 21.16 2.27
N THR A 829 -12.81 20.81 3.52
CA THR A 829 -13.13 21.79 4.57
C THR A 829 -12.00 22.81 4.76
N PRO A 830 -12.30 24.05 5.18
CA PRO A 830 -11.25 25.01 5.55
C PRO A 830 -10.45 24.56 6.76
N SER A 831 -9.33 25.22 7.02
CA SER A 831 -8.65 25.12 8.31
C SER A 831 -9.45 25.90 9.35
N TYR A 832 -9.78 25.25 10.47
CA TYR A 832 -10.58 25.84 11.54
C TYR A 832 -9.71 26.44 12.66
N GLN A 833 -10.33 27.30 13.47
CA GLN A 833 -9.88 27.62 14.80
C GLN A 833 -10.71 26.80 15.81
N PRO A 834 -10.25 26.59 17.06
CA PRO A 834 -11.03 25.84 18.05
C PRO A 834 -12.44 26.38 18.29
N SER A 835 -12.68 27.67 18.06
CA SER A 835 -13.98 28.31 18.25
C SER A 835 -15.04 27.94 17.23
N ASP A 836 -14.64 27.47 16.04
CA ASP A 836 -15.53 27.15 14.92
C ASP A 836 -15.32 25.72 14.35
N ALA A 837 -14.42 24.96 14.97
CA ALA A 837 -14.10 23.60 14.57
C ALA A 837 -15.14 22.56 15.01
N PRO A 838 -15.33 21.50 14.23
CA PRO A 838 -16.05 20.34 14.73
C PRO A 838 -15.23 19.62 15.81
N TYR A 839 -15.91 19.03 16.80
CA TYR A 839 -15.22 18.33 17.89
C TYR A 839 -15.99 17.10 18.38
N ALA A 840 -15.28 16.19 19.02
CA ALA A 840 -15.82 15.08 19.79
C ALA A 840 -15.56 15.33 21.30
N GLU A 841 -16.56 15.02 22.14
CA GLU A 841 -16.49 15.20 23.57
C GLU A 841 -16.50 13.85 24.30
N TYR A 842 -15.55 13.67 25.22
CA TYR A 842 -15.36 12.44 26.00
C TYR A 842 -15.50 12.75 27.50
N ALA A 843 -15.88 11.73 28.27
CA ALA A 843 -15.79 11.76 29.70
C ALA A 843 -14.57 10.99 30.20
N LEU A 844 -13.80 11.62 31.05
CA LEU A 844 -12.70 10.99 31.77
C LEU A 844 -13.15 10.83 33.22
N ASP A 845 -13.49 9.62 33.64
CA ASP A 845 -14.12 9.38 34.97
C ASP A 845 -13.09 9.35 36.12
N ILE A 846 -11.81 9.11 35.80
CA ILE A 846 -10.73 9.02 36.79
C ILE A 846 -9.56 9.86 36.32
N ILE A 847 -9.29 10.94 37.08
CA ILE A 847 -8.10 11.76 36.89
C ILE A 847 -7.42 11.97 38.26
N GLU A 848 -6.19 11.49 38.34
CA GLU A 848 -5.28 11.87 39.42
C GLU A 848 -4.46 13.11 39.00
N SER A 849 -4.04 13.89 39.96
CA SER A 849 -3.06 14.97 39.71
C SER A 849 -1.80 14.36 39.05
N ASP A 850 -1.27 15.08 38.06
CA ASP A 850 -0.06 14.69 37.28
C ASP A 850 -0.22 13.59 36.25
N SER A 851 -1.46 13.08 36.02
CA SER A 851 -1.73 12.18 34.92
C SER A 851 -1.41 12.83 33.57
N VAL A 852 -1.01 12.00 32.58
CA VAL A 852 -0.73 12.40 31.21
C VAL A 852 -1.81 11.84 30.32
N ILE A 853 -2.47 12.71 29.56
CA ILE A 853 -3.40 12.30 28.49
C ILE A 853 -2.66 12.33 27.17
N GLU A 854 -2.55 11.20 26.51
CA GLU A 854 -1.99 11.04 25.18
C GLU A 854 -3.11 10.87 24.16
N ILE A 855 -3.15 11.71 23.12
CA ILE A 855 -4.05 11.58 21.99
C ILE A 855 -3.28 10.89 20.86
N ARG A 856 -3.76 9.74 20.42
CA ARG A 856 -3.20 8.96 19.33
C ARG A 856 -4.01 9.18 18.06
N THR A 857 -3.33 9.57 16.99
CA THR A 857 -3.89 9.77 15.66
C THR A 857 -3.19 8.84 14.67
N LEU A 858 -3.79 8.57 13.51
CA LEU A 858 -3.01 8.05 12.40
C LEU A 858 -1.87 9.04 12.08
N PRO A 859 -0.70 8.57 11.63
CA PRO A 859 0.43 9.44 11.29
C PRO A 859 0.22 10.12 9.93
N THR A 860 -0.94 10.78 9.77
CA THR A 860 -1.30 11.53 8.58
C THR A 860 -0.46 12.78 8.43
N LEU A 861 -0.33 13.24 7.20
CA LEU A 861 0.49 14.39 6.85
C LEU A 861 -0.39 15.55 6.38
N HIS A 862 0.18 16.72 6.23
CA HIS A 862 -0.57 17.86 5.69
C HIS A 862 -1.05 17.59 4.26
N VAL A 863 -2.19 18.18 3.86
CA VAL A 863 -2.77 17.91 2.54
C VAL A 863 -1.98 18.58 1.41
N TYR A 864 -1.38 19.74 1.64
CA TYR A 864 -0.46 20.42 0.71
C TYR A 864 0.45 21.41 1.45
N GLU A 865 1.54 21.81 0.84
CA GLU A 865 2.49 22.77 1.39
C GLU A 865 1.82 24.10 1.79
N GLY A 866 2.10 24.55 3.02
CA GLY A 866 1.48 25.76 3.59
C GLY A 866 0.18 25.50 4.35
N ARG A 867 -0.30 24.25 4.41
CA ARG A 867 -1.41 23.82 5.25
C ARG A 867 -0.95 22.79 6.26
N ASP A 868 -1.19 23.02 7.53
CA ASP A 868 -0.75 22.13 8.62
C ASP A 868 -1.70 20.94 8.80
N ALA A 869 -1.33 20.01 9.69
CA ALA A 869 -2.13 18.88 10.16
C ALA A 869 -2.37 19.03 11.66
N ARG A 870 -3.43 19.76 12.05
CA ARG A 870 -3.66 20.19 13.43
C ARG A 870 -4.96 19.66 14.01
N TYR A 871 -4.91 19.43 15.31
CA TYR A 871 -6.07 19.29 16.18
C TYR A 871 -5.85 20.07 17.46
N ALA A 872 -6.92 20.27 18.24
CA ALA A 872 -6.78 20.89 19.56
C ALA A 872 -7.44 20.03 20.63
N VAL A 873 -6.94 20.15 21.86
CA VAL A 873 -7.43 19.44 23.03
C VAL A 873 -7.84 20.41 24.09
N GLN A 874 -9.03 20.27 24.63
CA GLN A 874 -9.55 21.07 25.76
C GLN A 874 -9.95 20.13 26.90
N LEU A 875 -9.39 20.40 28.09
CA LEU A 875 -9.77 19.70 29.31
C LEU A 875 -10.60 20.62 30.19
N GLY A 876 -11.83 20.20 30.51
CA GLY A 876 -12.79 21.02 31.28
C GLY A 876 -13.11 22.33 30.58
N ASP A 877 -12.93 23.43 31.28
CA ASP A 877 -13.15 24.79 30.79
C ASP A 877 -11.82 25.53 30.49
N ALA A 878 -10.68 24.82 30.44
CA ALA A 878 -9.40 25.41 30.08
C ALA A 878 -9.39 25.83 28.60
N GLU A 879 -8.46 26.72 28.22
CA GLU A 879 -8.24 27.10 26.83
C GLU A 879 -7.76 25.88 26.00
N PRO A 880 -8.27 25.70 24.78
CA PRO A 880 -7.84 24.61 23.90
C PRO A 880 -6.35 24.73 23.54
N GLN A 881 -5.61 23.65 23.70
CA GLN A 881 -4.21 23.55 23.25
C GLN A 881 -4.16 22.99 21.85
N VAL A 882 -3.51 23.70 20.94
CA VAL A 882 -3.37 23.29 19.51
C VAL A 882 -2.09 22.50 19.33
N PHE A 883 -2.20 21.38 18.61
CA PHE A 883 -1.08 20.51 18.26
C PHE A 883 -1.01 20.28 16.75
N SER A 884 0.20 20.25 16.21
CA SER A 884 0.49 19.72 14.87
C SER A 884 1.04 18.31 15.00
N ILE A 885 0.62 17.43 14.12
CA ILE A 885 1.14 16.05 14.00
C ILE A 885 2.01 15.85 12.76
N HIS A 886 2.14 16.89 11.91
CA HIS A 886 2.96 16.79 10.73
C HIS A 886 4.42 16.50 11.12
N ALA A 887 4.96 15.43 10.52
CA ALA A 887 6.36 15.06 10.65
C ALA A 887 6.98 14.97 9.24
N GLY A 888 8.09 15.68 9.02
CA GLY A 888 8.77 15.65 7.71
C GLY A 888 9.28 14.25 7.39
N ASP A 889 9.31 13.91 6.12
CA ASP A 889 9.80 12.62 5.63
C ASP A 889 11.21 12.33 6.14
N PHE A 890 11.46 11.07 6.45
CA PHE A 890 12.74 10.53 6.94
C PHE A 890 13.25 11.14 8.24
N THR A 891 12.48 11.99 8.92
CA THR A 891 12.78 12.40 10.29
C THR A 891 12.63 11.23 11.25
N ALA A 892 13.26 11.29 12.41
CA ALA A 892 13.11 10.29 13.45
C ALA A 892 11.65 10.16 13.91
N GLU A 893 10.94 11.28 14.00
CA GLU A 893 9.52 11.29 14.38
C GLU A 893 8.63 10.61 13.35
N TRP A 894 8.83 10.88 12.05
CA TRP A 894 8.08 10.20 10.98
C TRP A 894 8.31 8.69 11.02
N ARG A 895 9.57 8.24 11.09
CA ARG A 895 9.90 6.81 11.18
C ARG A 895 9.23 6.14 12.35
N TRP A 896 9.29 6.77 13.51
CA TRP A 896 8.68 6.24 14.72
C TRP A 896 7.14 6.16 14.60
N ASN A 897 6.52 7.19 14.06
CA ASN A 897 5.08 7.23 13.84
C ASN A 897 4.63 6.12 12.88
N VAL A 898 5.39 5.88 11.82
CA VAL A 898 5.13 4.78 10.86
C VAL A 898 5.25 3.42 11.55
N LEU A 899 6.33 3.17 12.31
CA LEU A 899 6.56 1.88 12.97
C LEU A 899 5.47 1.51 13.96
N ARG A 900 5.03 2.45 14.77
CA ARG A 900 3.98 2.20 15.78
C ARG A 900 2.54 2.34 15.26
N GLY A 901 2.37 2.85 14.02
CA GLY A 901 1.06 3.04 13.39
C GLY A 901 0.24 4.20 13.96
N TYR A 902 0.88 5.11 14.71
CA TYR A 902 0.22 6.32 15.23
C TYR A 902 1.21 7.47 15.49
N ALA A 903 0.74 8.70 15.34
CA ALA A 903 1.35 9.88 15.89
C ALA A 903 0.68 10.22 17.22
N SER A 904 1.40 10.85 18.14
CA SER A 904 0.80 11.23 19.42
C SER A 904 1.27 12.59 19.93
N ARG A 905 0.39 13.25 20.68
CA ARG A 905 0.71 14.43 21.50
C ARG A 905 0.08 14.27 22.87
N SER A 906 0.73 14.79 23.88
CA SER A 906 0.32 14.62 25.27
C SER A 906 0.07 15.96 25.94
N ILE A 907 -0.93 15.97 26.82
CA ILE A 907 -1.18 17.05 27.76
C ILE A 907 -1.02 16.54 29.22
N ARG A 908 -0.47 17.34 30.07
CA ARG A 908 -0.45 17.07 31.53
C ARG A 908 -1.69 17.62 32.17
N ILE A 909 -2.28 16.86 33.08
CA ILE A 909 -3.42 17.28 33.85
C ILE A 909 -2.93 18.24 34.96
N PRO A 910 -3.53 19.44 35.10
CA PRO A 910 -3.18 20.34 36.19
C PRO A 910 -3.39 19.68 37.56
N SER A 911 -2.47 19.91 38.50
CA SER A 911 -2.51 19.33 39.85
C SER A 911 -3.78 19.67 40.66
N GLN A 912 -4.57 20.63 40.19
CA GLN A 912 -5.84 21.05 40.82
C GLN A 912 -7.07 20.36 40.26
N ALA A 913 -6.96 19.60 39.12
CA ALA A 913 -8.08 18.88 38.54
C ALA A 913 -8.38 17.62 39.38
N LYS A 914 -9.60 17.48 39.86
CA LYS A 914 -10.07 16.31 40.62
C LYS A 914 -11.40 15.83 40.08
N GLY A 915 -11.59 14.51 40.07
CA GLY A 915 -12.85 13.87 39.61
C GLY A 915 -13.03 13.78 38.15
N GLY A 916 -14.25 13.45 37.67
CA GLY A 916 -14.58 13.33 36.27
C GLY A 916 -14.35 14.63 35.49
N GLN A 917 -13.67 14.53 34.36
CA GLN A 917 -13.36 15.67 33.49
C GLN A 917 -13.98 15.47 32.10
N ARG A 918 -14.29 16.59 31.47
CA ARG A 918 -14.72 16.65 30.08
C ARG A 918 -13.49 16.88 29.19
N LEU A 919 -13.28 16.02 28.24
CA LEU A 919 -12.22 16.18 27.21
C LEU A 919 -12.88 16.47 25.87
N ARG A 920 -12.49 17.54 25.19
CA ARG A 920 -12.87 17.83 23.81
C ARG A 920 -11.66 17.73 22.89
N ILE A 921 -11.85 17.06 21.76
CA ILE A 921 -10.86 17.00 20.68
C ILE A 921 -11.46 17.70 19.48
N TYR A 922 -10.90 18.84 19.12
CA TYR A 922 -11.28 19.66 17.96
C TYR A 922 -10.42 19.25 16.76
N LEU A 923 -11.04 18.95 15.63
CA LEU A 923 -10.33 18.62 14.39
C LEU A 923 -10.20 19.87 13.53
N LEU A 924 -8.99 20.45 13.46
CA LEU A 924 -8.76 21.76 12.86
C LEU A 924 -8.44 21.71 11.38
N ASP A 925 -7.79 20.64 10.91
CA ASP A 925 -7.42 20.46 9.52
C ASP A 925 -7.94 19.11 8.98
N PRO A 926 -8.27 19.00 7.68
CA PRO A 926 -8.75 17.76 7.10
C PRO A 926 -7.66 16.69 7.03
N GLY A 927 -8.07 15.44 7.09
CA GLY A 927 -7.16 14.30 7.04
C GLY A 927 -6.61 13.85 8.39
N ILE A 928 -6.84 14.61 9.47
CA ILE A 928 -6.56 14.15 10.84
C ILE A 928 -7.53 13.02 11.18
N VAL A 929 -6.98 11.90 11.66
CA VAL A 929 -7.76 10.74 12.11
C VAL A 929 -7.38 10.40 13.54
N VAL A 930 -8.28 10.63 14.47
CA VAL A 930 -8.10 10.22 15.87
C VAL A 930 -8.41 8.74 15.99
N GLN A 931 -7.55 7.98 16.67
CA GLN A 931 -7.71 6.55 16.93
C GLN A 931 -8.06 6.27 18.39
N GLU A 932 -7.32 6.87 19.33
CA GLU A 932 -7.39 6.49 20.73
C GLU A 932 -6.95 7.65 21.67
N ILE A 933 -7.52 7.65 22.85
CA ILE A 933 -7.13 8.48 23.97
C ILE A 933 -6.56 7.56 25.05
N VAL A 934 -5.37 7.83 25.52
CA VAL A 934 -4.67 7.03 26.54
C VAL A 934 -4.34 7.90 27.73
N VAL A 935 -4.60 7.40 28.96
CA VAL A 935 -4.29 8.11 30.20
C VAL A 935 -3.31 7.28 31.02
N TYR A 936 -2.18 7.89 31.36
CA TYR A 936 -1.14 7.30 32.19
C TYR A 936 -1.15 7.83 33.58
#